data_49e08a2f936e3327a57fc3216e3958ee
#
_entry.id   49e08a2f936e3327a57fc3216e3958ee
#
_cell.length_a   1.000
_cell.length_b   1.000
_cell.length_c   1.000
_cell.angle_alpha   90.00
_cell.angle_beta   90.00
_cell.angle_gamma   90.00
#
_symmetry.space_group_name_H-M   'P 1'
#
loop_
_entity.id
_entity.type
_entity.pdbx_description
1 polymer ?
#
loop_
_entity_poly.entity_id
_entity_poly.type
_entity_poly.pdbx_seq_one_letter_code
_entity_poly.pdbx_strand_id
1 'polypeptide(L)'
;MSKRGNGQAVSGRSVFTILSIFLVSTLFCLLHYESTHAATTASLGMIGEVKIEPDFLNNSKLEYSRTVDINVNTNSPFGYKLLFSSDADDTALVSSDAKNTFSIPSVGGSNSKLSEDMHNQYGYNLEAVDNKIYNYIPALSSPVQIKRVKTELTAADHVKFNLGFQLESSAKPGKYHRNLIFTLLAEDQASVELVSGVEINKAIKKAMGVTDASYLDDPLNTVPEDTWPDLNITVGRNKCSDITPERTTIISVPDSDAEVYLGSYRLSWDRLCIWSNATELIFPEDLSYMYAGLSNAYGYVNFSFADGRSKSTLNFKKVKNLDHLFHNSVASAYNTLDASYFFEYLKDSPIESAESLFENSWVGTVDKAANIVNHAKNLANAFRNTKSLSGINYNDWTIGEAENTQSMFEGSGLSQVILNNATFAKTKNTANMFKDTQGSAAIQLPNAIFGEATDTHAMFMNTASPKIILPKATFAKSADASSMFEKIPFYEFNLSSATFAETTNFSNFFKESGYESTPIILKLPKLSFASAENLSQMFYKSNFEKINLNPAPMGGSHIINMSGMFQDCPYLTEIDLHNISTGPLENITYMFKNLPQVLKIVLPNVFNTASITDFSSFLADNMRLTTLENSDKIKLTSATDTNHMFANTLSLDLKDFINQIKSENVTDASYMFYRTTSSQNTVIPATFKTHHISNMKDMFGGFKVPLLDISNMKFDSVTTMEEMFIGLEPRDISLDDNKYSAKQIIWPNHTIEAPYLTSLRSLYRDNHYLDQAVFPKMNTPSLTDLGYIFSGLGQYITRIDLTGLDTSRVENIERMFYFNGIDFAPVKIAFDTSNVKNMQSMFNNVWTQDEHIDLTGLNVSNVVNMSDLFTESKWLEVIDLTGWDTRNVEDMSRMFSWTERLNTIYASDSFVTTKVTKHEDIFSRCYAQGALGTYAYYGGIEYARIDAPGKPGAFTKKP
;
A
#
# COMPACT_ATOMS: atom_id res chain seq x y z
N MET A 1 -38.38 47.15 -0.13
CA MET A 1 -39.51 46.62 0.66
C MET A 1 -39.16 45.19 1.02
N SER A 2 -38.60 45.02 2.14
CA SER A 2 -39.15 44.68 3.45
C SER A 2 -39.86 43.32 3.47
N LYS A 3 -39.24 42.30 4.07
CA LYS A 3 -39.54 41.85 5.42
C LYS A 3 -38.62 40.75 5.93
N ARG A 4 -38.18 40.95 7.15
CA ARG A 4 -37.47 39.99 8.03
C ARG A 4 -38.38 38.82 8.34
N GLY A 5 -37.76 37.64 8.54
CA GLY A 5 -38.37 36.48 9.19
C GLY A 5 -37.31 35.60 9.82
N ASN A 6 -37.35 35.51 11.12
CA ASN A 6 -36.44 34.91 12.06
C ASN A 6 -36.03 33.48 11.75
N GLY A 7 -34.76 33.21 11.97
CA GLY A 7 -34.23 31.85 12.10
C GLY A 7 -34.73 31.17 13.38
N GLN A 8 -35.17 29.95 13.24
CA GLN A 8 -35.16 28.94 14.28
C GLN A 8 -34.34 27.76 13.76
N ALA A 9 -33.32 27.43 14.51
CA ALA A 9 -32.57 26.21 14.33
C ALA A 9 -33.51 25.03 14.55
N VAL A 10 -33.88 24.34 13.47
CA VAL A 10 -34.53 23.04 13.54
C VAL A 10 -33.42 21.99 13.64
N SER A 11 -33.29 21.42 14.83
CA SER A 11 -32.53 20.19 15.05
C SER A 11 -32.99 19.14 14.06
N GLY A 12 -32.08 18.70 13.18
CA GLY A 12 -32.35 17.68 12.16
C GLY A 12 -32.76 16.38 12.79
N ARG A 13 -34.06 16.09 12.81
CA ARG A 13 -34.56 14.74 12.97
C ARG A 13 -34.36 14.01 11.65
N SER A 14 -33.33 13.15 11.62
CA SER A 14 -33.18 12.17 10.54
C SER A 14 -34.25 11.08 10.75
N VAL A 15 -35.35 11.20 10.04
CA VAL A 15 -36.35 10.15 9.95
C VAL A 15 -35.84 9.13 8.95
N PHE A 16 -35.33 8.00 9.43
CA PHE A 16 -35.10 6.83 8.60
C PHE A 16 -36.45 6.18 8.26
N THR A 17 -36.82 6.20 7.01
CA THR A 17 -38.04 5.57 6.54
C THR A 17 -37.65 4.24 5.88
N ILE A 18 -37.93 3.13 6.58
CA ILE A 18 -38.12 1.74 6.11
C ILE A 18 -36.85 1.10 5.47
N LEU A 19 -36.26 0.16 6.17
CA LEU A 19 -35.39 -0.90 5.62
C LEU A 19 -36.30 -2.06 5.15
N SER A 20 -36.32 -2.34 3.84
CA SER A 20 -37.10 -3.46 3.28
C SER A 20 -36.14 -4.54 2.75
N ILE A 21 -36.28 -5.76 3.21
CA ILE A 21 -35.56 -6.93 2.70
C ILE A 21 -36.59 -7.81 1.95
N PHE A 22 -36.32 -8.07 0.68
CA PHE A 22 -37.10 -9.00 -0.13
C PHE A 22 -36.52 -10.41 0.02
N LEU A 23 -37.34 -11.35 0.50
CA LEU A 23 -37.02 -12.77 0.52
C LEU A 23 -37.68 -13.41 -0.73
N VAL A 24 -36.83 -13.84 -1.66
CA VAL A 24 -37.32 -14.55 -2.87
C VAL A 24 -37.13 -16.03 -2.67
N SER A 25 -38.24 -16.77 -2.75
CA SER A 25 -38.21 -18.22 -2.82
C SER A 25 -38.06 -18.65 -4.28
N THR A 26 -36.91 -19.22 -4.65
CA THR A 26 -36.78 -19.89 -5.94
C THR A 26 -36.83 -21.39 -5.71
N LEU A 27 -37.90 -22.01 -6.14
CA LEU A 27 -38.02 -23.46 -6.17
C LEU A 27 -37.28 -23.98 -7.42
N PHE A 28 -36.04 -24.43 -7.26
CA PHE A 28 -35.36 -25.23 -8.27
C PHE A 28 -35.52 -26.70 -7.93
N CYS A 29 -36.55 -27.35 -8.52
CA CYS A 29 -36.63 -28.81 -8.61
C CYS A 29 -35.81 -29.27 -9.81
N LEU A 30 -34.58 -29.69 -9.61
CA LEU A 30 -33.86 -30.50 -10.60
C LEU A 30 -34.36 -31.93 -10.51
N LEU A 31 -35.45 -32.21 -11.25
CA LEU A 31 -35.91 -33.57 -11.51
C LEU A 31 -35.23 -34.06 -12.80
N HIS A 32 -34.26 -34.93 -12.69
CA HIS A 32 -33.92 -35.87 -13.75
C HIS A 32 -33.50 -37.19 -13.13
N TYR A 33 -34.44 -38.07 -12.93
CA TYR A 33 -34.27 -39.51 -13.18
C TYR A 33 -35.69 -40.17 -13.20
N GLU A 34 -36.00 -40.84 -14.30
CA GLU A 34 -37.18 -41.72 -14.36
C GLU A 34 -36.91 -42.96 -13.52
N SER A 35 -37.42 -43.03 -12.33
CA SER A 35 -37.68 -44.27 -11.60
C SER A 35 -39.14 -44.29 -11.18
N THR A 36 -39.73 -45.49 -11.20
CA THR A 36 -41.18 -45.79 -10.93
C THR A 36 -41.61 -45.55 -9.47
N HIS A 37 -41.10 -44.58 -8.79
CA HIS A 37 -41.43 -44.15 -7.45
C HIS A 37 -42.18 -42.82 -7.47
N ALA A 38 -43.07 -42.59 -6.54
CA ALA A 38 -43.79 -41.34 -6.42
C ALA A 38 -42.78 -40.14 -6.37
N ALA A 39 -43.01 -39.12 -7.20
CA ALA A 39 -42.12 -37.99 -7.29
C ALA A 39 -41.91 -37.36 -5.92
N THR A 40 -40.66 -37.18 -5.51
CA THR A 40 -40.28 -36.49 -4.31
C THR A 40 -40.67 -35.01 -4.44
N THR A 41 -41.45 -34.52 -3.49
CA THR A 41 -41.83 -33.10 -3.48
C THR A 41 -41.22 -32.40 -2.28
N ALA A 42 -40.82 -31.15 -2.47
CA ALA A 42 -40.39 -30.31 -1.40
C ALA A 42 -40.94 -28.89 -1.58
N SER A 43 -41.33 -28.24 -0.50
CA SER A 43 -41.83 -26.86 -0.54
C SER A 43 -41.35 -26.03 0.64
N LEU A 44 -41.10 -24.74 0.35
CA LEU A 44 -40.78 -23.74 1.35
C LEU A 44 -41.93 -22.75 1.54
N GLY A 45 -42.39 -22.63 2.79
CA GLY A 45 -43.34 -21.58 3.19
C GLY A 45 -42.57 -20.43 3.86
N MET A 46 -42.67 -19.21 3.32
CA MET A 46 -41.91 -18.06 3.82
C MET A 46 -42.71 -16.76 3.82
N ILE A 47 -42.23 -15.78 4.62
CA ILE A 47 -42.73 -14.40 4.62
C ILE A 47 -41.99 -13.63 3.52
N GLY A 48 -42.72 -12.99 2.59
CA GLY A 48 -42.18 -12.38 1.39
C GLY A 48 -41.31 -11.12 1.58
N GLU A 49 -41.57 -10.32 2.60
CA GLU A 49 -40.86 -9.06 2.87
C GLU A 49 -40.67 -8.83 4.37
N VAL A 50 -39.47 -8.54 4.80
CA VAL A 50 -39.16 -8.16 6.18
C VAL A 50 -38.93 -6.64 6.24
N LYS A 51 -39.81 -5.90 6.92
CA LYS A 51 -39.68 -4.46 7.14
C LYS A 51 -39.13 -4.20 8.53
N ILE A 52 -38.16 -3.29 8.57
CA ILE A 52 -37.56 -2.81 9.80
C ILE A 52 -37.71 -1.30 9.85
N GLU A 53 -38.37 -0.80 10.89
CA GLU A 53 -38.60 0.64 11.12
C GLU A 53 -37.86 1.03 12.40
N PRO A 54 -36.60 1.46 12.32
CA PRO A 54 -35.81 1.85 13.49
C PRO A 54 -36.26 3.22 14.04
N ASP A 55 -36.37 3.32 15.36
CA ASP A 55 -36.63 4.61 16.06
C ASP A 55 -35.36 5.11 16.75
N PHE A 56 -34.76 6.20 16.23
CA PHE A 56 -33.53 6.82 16.75
C PHE A 56 -33.79 7.90 17.83
N LEU A 57 -34.99 7.98 18.37
CA LEU A 57 -35.40 9.14 19.19
C LEU A 57 -34.50 9.40 20.42
N ASN A 58 -33.76 8.41 20.93
CA ASN A 58 -32.93 8.57 22.14
C ASN A 58 -31.50 7.99 22.08
N ASN A 59 -31.06 7.34 21.01
CA ASN A 59 -29.72 6.72 20.91
C ASN A 59 -29.03 7.05 19.61
N SER A 60 -27.76 7.37 19.68
CA SER A 60 -26.89 7.54 18.49
C SER A 60 -26.62 6.24 17.73
N LYS A 61 -26.95 5.09 18.31
CA LYS A 61 -26.72 3.73 17.79
C LYS A 61 -27.95 2.88 18.05
N LEU A 62 -28.40 2.13 17.04
CA LEU A 62 -29.56 1.25 17.10
C LEU A 62 -29.14 -0.18 16.75
N GLU A 63 -29.43 -1.10 17.65
CA GLU A 63 -29.36 -2.54 17.41
C GLU A 63 -30.78 -3.08 17.24
N TYR A 64 -31.02 -3.83 16.19
CA TYR A 64 -32.33 -4.41 15.87
C TYR A 64 -32.19 -5.82 15.33
N SER A 65 -33.07 -6.73 15.69
CA SER A 65 -33.15 -8.07 15.10
C SER A 65 -34.57 -8.44 14.73
N ARG A 66 -34.72 -9.26 13.70
CA ARG A 66 -36.00 -9.79 13.23
C ARG A 66 -35.85 -11.27 12.94
N THR A 67 -36.72 -12.06 13.55
CA THR A 67 -36.85 -13.51 13.27
C THR A 67 -37.77 -13.75 12.08
N VAL A 68 -37.30 -14.58 11.14
CA VAL A 68 -38.07 -15.14 10.04
C VAL A 68 -38.22 -16.63 10.30
N ASP A 69 -39.43 -17.13 10.26
CA ASP A 69 -39.75 -18.57 10.41
C ASP A 69 -39.92 -19.19 9.02
N ILE A 70 -39.07 -20.16 8.69
CA ILE A 70 -39.04 -20.85 7.41
C ILE A 70 -39.64 -22.23 7.63
N ASN A 71 -40.78 -22.49 6.99
CA ASN A 71 -41.46 -23.78 7.07
C ASN A 71 -41.03 -24.68 5.92
N VAL A 72 -40.50 -25.85 6.24
CA VAL A 72 -40.03 -26.83 5.26
C VAL A 72 -40.97 -28.07 5.30
N ASN A 73 -41.47 -28.41 4.12
CA ASN A 73 -42.23 -29.67 3.92
C ASN A 73 -41.57 -30.50 2.82
N THR A 74 -41.41 -31.78 3.03
CA THR A 74 -40.95 -32.72 2.01
C THR A 74 -41.56 -34.10 2.28
N ASN A 75 -41.83 -34.83 1.22
CA ASN A 75 -42.19 -36.26 1.29
C ASN A 75 -40.99 -37.18 1.06
N SER A 76 -39.75 -36.60 1.04
CA SER A 76 -38.56 -37.43 0.95
C SER A 76 -38.40 -38.27 2.20
N PRO A 77 -38.27 -39.59 2.08
CA PRO A 77 -37.96 -40.46 3.22
C PRO A 77 -36.57 -40.21 3.80
N PHE A 78 -35.76 -39.45 3.10
CA PHE A 78 -34.37 -39.14 3.43
C PHE A 78 -34.16 -37.72 3.96
N GLY A 79 -35.25 -36.94 4.05
CA GLY A 79 -35.23 -35.59 4.56
C GLY A 79 -34.81 -34.54 3.53
N TYR A 80 -34.08 -33.51 3.95
CA TYR A 80 -33.73 -32.34 3.09
C TYR A 80 -32.45 -31.63 3.52
N LYS A 81 -31.92 -30.88 2.57
CA LYS A 81 -30.89 -29.81 2.82
C LYS A 81 -31.51 -28.46 2.54
N LEU A 82 -31.28 -27.50 3.42
CA LEU A 82 -31.62 -26.09 3.23
C LEU A 82 -30.34 -25.27 3.13
N LEU A 83 -30.14 -24.69 1.98
CA LEU A 83 -29.00 -23.78 1.69
C LEU A 83 -29.48 -22.33 1.73
N PHE A 84 -28.57 -21.43 2.03
CA PHE A 84 -28.80 -19.99 2.12
C PHE A 84 -27.69 -19.19 1.45
N SER A 85 -28.07 -18.16 0.69
CA SER A 85 -27.16 -17.19 0.09
C SER A 85 -27.82 -15.83 -0.15
N SER A 86 -27.04 -14.81 -0.51
CA SER A 86 -27.55 -13.60 -1.15
C SER A 86 -27.80 -13.84 -2.65
N ASP A 87 -28.43 -12.89 -3.32
CA ASP A 87 -28.65 -12.90 -4.77
C ASP A 87 -27.45 -12.40 -5.59
N ALA A 88 -26.36 -12.05 -4.93
CA ALA A 88 -25.13 -11.58 -5.53
C ALA A 88 -23.92 -11.92 -4.66
N ASP A 89 -22.71 -11.82 -5.24
CA ASP A 89 -21.46 -12.03 -4.51
C ASP A 89 -21.09 -10.82 -3.61
N ASP A 90 -21.50 -9.61 -3.98
CA ASP A 90 -21.53 -8.47 -3.04
C ASP A 90 -22.73 -8.61 -2.13
N THR A 91 -22.50 -8.86 -0.84
CA THR A 91 -23.54 -9.16 0.15
C THR A 91 -24.08 -7.93 0.88
N ALA A 92 -23.60 -6.72 0.56
CA ALA A 92 -24.06 -5.49 1.19
C ALA A 92 -25.53 -5.16 0.82
N LEU A 93 -26.28 -4.58 1.76
CA LEU A 93 -27.58 -3.96 1.44
C LEU A 93 -27.33 -2.70 0.62
N VAL A 94 -27.97 -2.61 -0.52
CA VAL A 94 -27.84 -1.50 -1.44
C VAL A 94 -29.07 -0.59 -1.41
N SER A 95 -28.87 0.69 -1.63
CA SER A 95 -29.98 1.65 -1.69
C SER A 95 -30.81 1.44 -2.94
N SER A 96 -32.14 1.54 -2.79
CA SER A 96 -33.08 1.59 -3.92
C SER A 96 -33.00 2.90 -4.72
N ASP A 97 -32.36 3.93 -4.18
CA ASP A 97 -32.09 5.18 -4.91
C ASP A 97 -30.70 5.12 -5.54
N ALA A 98 -30.66 5.10 -6.87
CA ALA A 98 -29.40 5.05 -7.65
C ALA A 98 -28.43 6.21 -7.38
N LYS A 99 -28.90 7.31 -6.80
CA LYS A 99 -28.08 8.45 -6.40
C LYS A 99 -27.45 8.29 -5.00
N ASN A 100 -27.95 7.34 -4.20
CA ASN A 100 -27.42 7.08 -2.89
C ASN A 100 -26.44 5.91 -2.96
N THR A 101 -25.16 6.19 -2.96
CA THR A 101 -24.06 5.20 -3.01
C THR A 101 -23.73 4.58 -1.65
N PHE A 102 -24.45 4.94 -0.59
CA PHE A 102 -24.26 4.33 0.73
C PHE A 102 -24.78 2.89 0.74
N SER A 103 -23.99 1.97 1.27
CA SER A 103 -24.34 0.57 1.46
C SER A 103 -24.13 0.15 2.92
N ILE A 104 -24.87 -0.87 3.37
CA ILE A 104 -24.72 -1.44 4.71
C ILE A 104 -24.07 -2.80 4.52
N PRO A 105 -22.78 -2.96 4.83
CA PRO A 105 -22.07 -4.22 4.66
C PRO A 105 -22.59 -5.30 5.61
N SER A 106 -22.44 -6.56 5.24
CA SER A 106 -22.61 -7.67 6.18
C SER A 106 -21.43 -7.70 7.16
N VAL A 107 -21.62 -8.32 8.32
CA VAL A 107 -20.53 -8.54 9.29
C VAL A 107 -19.38 -9.29 8.64
N GLY A 108 -18.15 -9.00 9.04
CA GLY A 108 -16.94 -9.61 8.49
C GLY A 108 -16.61 -10.93 9.19
N GLY A 109 -17.03 -12.06 8.63
CA GLY A 109 -16.72 -13.39 9.14
C GLY A 109 -17.86 -14.08 9.87
N SER A 110 -17.68 -15.37 10.17
CA SER A 110 -18.61 -16.17 10.95
C SER A 110 -18.47 -15.88 12.45
N ASN A 111 -19.58 -15.97 13.18
CA ASN A 111 -19.65 -15.73 14.62
C ASN A 111 -19.15 -14.33 15.08
N SER A 112 -19.33 -13.32 14.24
CA SER A 112 -18.98 -11.93 14.59
C SER A 112 -20.05 -11.31 15.48
N LYS A 113 -19.67 -10.73 16.62
CA LYS A 113 -20.58 -9.88 17.38
C LYS A 113 -20.84 -8.59 16.60
N LEU A 114 -22.07 -8.12 16.60
CA LEU A 114 -22.38 -6.73 16.30
C LEU A 114 -21.81 -5.92 17.47
N SER A 115 -20.56 -5.50 17.38
CA SER A 115 -19.82 -4.88 18.50
C SER A 115 -19.98 -3.38 18.54
N GLU A 116 -19.64 -2.76 19.69
CA GLU A 116 -19.70 -1.31 19.88
C GLU A 116 -18.81 -0.51 18.91
N ASP A 117 -17.75 -1.15 18.37
CA ASP A 117 -16.80 -0.53 17.44
C ASP A 117 -17.16 -0.71 15.96
N MET A 118 -18.24 -1.45 15.65
CA MET A 118 -18.67 -1.70 14.27
C MET A 118 -19.82 -0.76 13.88
N HIS A 119 -19.67 -0.09 12.73
CA HIS A 119 -20.57 0.94 12.24
C HIS A 119 -21.39 0.42 11.06
N ASN A 120 -22.73 0.52 11.14
CA ASN A 120 -23.66 0.21 10.03
C ASN A 120 -23.44 -1.17 9.39
N GLN A 121 -23.74 -2.24 10.11
CA GLN A 121 -23.59 -3.62 9.62
C GLN A 121 -24.87 -4.46 9.85
N TYR A 122 -24.98 -5.58 9.13
CA TYR A 122 -26.03 -6.57 9.32
C TYR A 122 -25.48 -8.00 9.13
N GLY A 123 -26.21 -8.98 9.67
CA GLY A 123 -25.85 -10.37 9.57
C GLY A 123 -27.00 -11.30 9.95
N TYR A 124 -26.77 -12.63 9.94
CA TYR A 124 -27.78 -13.62 10.32
C TYR A 124 -27.29 -14.57 11.42
N ASN A 125 -28.21 -15.15 12.16
CA ASN A 125 -27.97 -16.36 12.96
C ASN A 125 -29.15 -17.29 12.93
N LEU A 126 -28.92 -18.56 13.31
CA LEU A 126 -29.94 -19.63 13.29
C LEU A 126 -30.48 -19.97 14.68
N GLU A 127 -29.96 -19.36 15.74
CA GLU A 127 -30.39 -19.63 17.10
C GLU A 127 -31.24 -18.50 17.67
N ALA A 128 -32.19 -18.88 18.54
CA ALA A 128 -33.02 -17.91 19.19
C ALA A 128 -32.27 -17.15 20.30
N VAL A 129 -31.97 -16.00 19.99
CA VAL A 129 -32.18 -14.74 20.63
C VAL A 129 -31.19 -14.07 21.56
N ASP A 130 -30.45 -14.55 22.42
CA ASP A 130 -29.66 -13.64 23.31
C ASP A 130 -28.18 -13.46 22.98
N ASN A 131 -27.70 -14.14 22.00
CA ASN A 131 -26.32 -13.94 21.52
C ASN A 131 -26.30 -12.95 20.36
N LYS A 132 -25.83 -11.72 20.58
CA LYS A 132 -25.54 -10.72 19.54
C LYS A 132 -24.40 -11.17 18.60
N ILE A 133 -24.30 -12.46 18.32
CA ILE A 133 -23.32 -13.08 17.43
C ILE A 133 -24.05 -13.42 16.14
N TYR A 134 -23.54 -12.84 15.03
CA TYR A 134 -24.12 -13.03 13.71
C TYR A 134 -23.07 -13.53 12.73
N ASN A 135 -23.52 -14.29 11.73
CA ASN A 135 -22.70 -14.70 10.61
C ASN A 135 -22.84 -13.70 9.47
N TYR A 136 -21.82 -13.60 8.64
CA TYR A 136 -21.89 -12.84 7.38
C TYR A 136 -22.95 -13.47 6.45
N ILE A 137 -23.59 -12.62 5.63
CA ILE A 137 -24.50 -13.12 4.59
C ILE A 137 -23.67 -13.80 3.51
N PRO A 138 -23.89 -15.08 3.20
CA PRO A 138 -23.11 -15.79 2.18
C PRO A 138 -23.39 -15.26 0.77
N ALA A 139 -22.33 -15.23 -0.05
CA ALA A 139 -22.41 -14.85 -1.45
C ALA A 139 -23.21 -15.85 -2.29
N LEU A 140 -23.68 -15.43 -3.46
CA LEU A 140 -24.38 -16.31 -4.40
C LEU A 140 -23.50 -17.50 -4.84
N SER A 141 -22.20 -17.25 -5.08
CA SER A 141 -21.23 -18.28 -5.50
C SER A 141 -20.84 -19.26 -4.40
N SER A 142 -21.20 -18.97 -3.14
CA SER A 142 -20.80 -19.76 -1.97
C SER A 142 -21.95 -19.91 -0.97
N PRO A 143 -23.07 -20.55 -1.34
CA PRO A 143 -24.19 -20.76 -0.44
C PRO A 143 -23.79 -21.67 0.74
N VAL A 144 -24.28 -21.36 1.94
CA VAL A 144 -24.06 -22.17 3.13
C VAL A 144 -25.26 -23.06 3.44
N GLN A 145 -24.95 -24.26 3.91
CA GLN A 145 -25.99 -25.16 4.43
C GLN A 145 -26.39 -24.68 5.84
N ILE A 146 -27.62 -24.23 5.99
CA ILE A 146 -28.17 -23.76 7.27
C ILE A 146 -28.89 -24.83 8.04
N LYS A 147 -29.42 -25.83 7.36
CA LYS A 147 -30.03 -27.01 8.00
C LYS A 147 -29.94 -28.22 7.08
N ARG A 148 -29.81 -29.39 7.68
CA ARG A 148 -29.98 -30.71 7.04
C ARG A 148 -30.79 -31.63 7.98
N VAL A 149 -31.79 -32.29 7.44
CA VAL A 149 -32.51 -33.35 8.10
C VAL A 149 -32.35 -34.62 7.25
N LYS A 150 -32.00 -35.73 7.89
CA LYS A 150 -31.68 -37.02 7.25
C LYS A 150 -32.77 -38.08 7.41
N THR A 151 -33.96 -37.69 7.84
CA THR A 151 -35.07 -38.58 8.10
C THR A 151 -36.32 -38.00 7.49
N GLU A 152 -37.32 -38.88 7.22
CA GLU A 152 -38.65 -38.46 6.80
C GLU A 152 -39.25 -37.44 7.77
N LEU A 153 -39.83 -36.38 7.24
CA LEU A 153 -40.56 -35.40 8.04
C LEU A 153 -41.99 -35.89 8.28
N THR A 154 -42.32 -36.15 9.55
CA THR A 154 -43.70 -36.48 9.97
C THR A 154 -44.59 -35.25 10.13
N ALA A 155 -44.01 -34.07 10.18
CA ALA A 155 -44.63 -32.75 10.20
C ALA A 155 -43.71 -31.72 9.55
N ALA A 156 -44.25 -30.54 9.20
CA ALA A 156 -43.43 -29.43 8.70
C ALA A 156 -42.34 -29.09 9.70
N ASP A 157 -41.08 -28.96 9.19
CA ASP A 157 -39.99 -28.53 10.00
C ASP A 157 -39.85 -26.99 9.96
N HIS A 158 -39.51 -26.41 11.09
CA HIS A 158 -39.41 -24.97 11.27
C HIS A 158 -37.95 -24.54 11.48
N VAL A 159 -37.46 -23.65 10.61
CA VAL A 159 -36.15 -23.08 10.72
C VAL A 159 -36.28 -21.61 11.10
N LYS A 160 -35.89 -21.26 12.31
CA LYS A 160 -35.86 -19.87 12.76
C LYS A 160 -34.57 -19.19 12.29
N PHE A 161 -34.77 -18.17 11.48
CA PHE A 161 -33.70 -17.39 10.88
C PHE A 161 -33.78 -15.94 11.39
N ASN A 162 -32.76 -15.49 12.08
CA ASN A 162 -32.71 -14.14 12.63
C ASN A 162 -31.80 -13.25 11.80
N LEU A 163 -32.30 -12.08 11.40
CA LEU A 163 -31.50 -11.01 10.81
C LEU A 163 -31.26 -9.95 11.87
N GLY A 164 -29.98 -9.65 12.11
CA GLY A 164 -29.55 -8.59 13.03
C GLY A 164 -28.98 -7.40 12.27
N PHE A 165 -29.24 -6.21 12.79
CA PHE A 165 -28.81 -4.94 12.23
C PHE A 165 -28.21 -4.07 13.33
N GLN A 166 -27.13 -3.40 13.01
CA GLN A 166 -26.56 -2.34 13.80
C GLN A 166 -26.40 -1.10 12.93
N LEU A 167 -27.14 -0.07 13.25
CA LEU A 167 -27.20 1.18 12.51
C LEU A 167 -26.82 2.35 13.42
N GLU A 168 -26.16 3.34 12.85
CA GLU A 168 -25.82 4.59 13.52
C GLU A 168 -26.49 5.78 12.84
N SER A 169 -26.48 6.91 13.51
CA SER A 169 -27.00 8.18 12.97
C SER A 169 -26.26 8.66 11.73
N SER A 170 -25.08 8.11 11.44
CA SER A 170 -24.31 8.34 10.20
C SER A 170 -24.86 7.60 8.99
N ALA A 171 -25.72 6.58 9.18
CA ALA A 171 -26.36 5.88 8.07
C ALA A 171 -27.27 6.85 7.30
N LYS A 172 -27.12 6.87 5.98
CA LYS A 172 -27.93 7.77 5.14
C LYS A 172 -29.40 7.29 5.13
N PRO A 173 -30.36 8.21 5.26
CA PRO A 173 -31.77 7.86 5.09
C PRO A 173 -32.03 7.26 3.70
N GLY A 174 -32.78 6.17 3.64
CA GLY A 174 -33.12 5.53 2.37
C GLY A 174 -33.76 4.16 2.56
N LYS A 175 -34.26 3.62 1.47
CA LYS A 175 -34.68 2.21 1.42
C LYS A 175 -33.49 1.39 0.94
N TYR A 176 -33.08 0.40 1.74
CA TYR A 176 -32.01 -0.52 1.42
C TYR A 176 -32.59 -1.91 1.24
N HIS A 177 -32.07 -2.67 0.31
CA HIS A 177 -32.58 -4.00 -0.01
C HIS A 177 -31.45 -4.96 -0.40
N ARG A 178 -31.74 -6.25 -0.20
CA ARG A 178 -31.00 -7.40 -0.71
C ARG A 178 -31.95 -8.58 -0.76
N ASN A 179 -31.96 -9.31 -1.85
CA ASN A 179 -32.68 -10.56 -1.91
C ASN A 179 -31.86 -11.67 -1.23
N LEU A 180 -32.49 -12.41 -0.36
CA LEU A 180 -31.91 -13.56 0.30
C LEU A 180 -32.53 -14.83 -0.30
N ILE A 181 -31.68 -15.78 -0.72
CA ILE A 181 -32.07 -16.99 -1.41
C ILE A 181 -31.98 -18.17 -0.45
N PHE A 182 -33.12 -18.89 -0.27
CA PHE A 182 -33.14 -20.16 0.41
C PHE A 182 -33.40 -21.26 -0.62
N THR A 183 -32.46 -22.22 -0.75
CA THR A 183 -32.57 -23.35 -1.68
C THR A 183 -32.85 -24.62 -0.91
N LEU A 184 -34.00 -25.24 -1.17
CA LEU A 184 -34.42 -26.52 -0.58
C LEU A 184 -34.08 -27.66 -1.55
N LEU A 185 -33.33 -28.64 -1.08
CA LEU A 185 -32.97 -29.84 -1.80
C LEU A 185 -33.52 -31.05 -1.05
N ALA A 186 -34.49 -31.78 -1.63
CA ALA A 186 -34.92 -33.07 -1.14
C ALA A 186 -33.82 -34.12 -1.39
N GLU A 187 -33.59 -35.01 -0.43
CA GLU A 187 -32.60 -36.09 -0.56
C GLU A 187 -33.28 -37.37 -1.05
N ASP A 188 -32.67 -38.01 -2.05
CA ASP A 188 -33.16 -39.30 -2.61
C ASP A 188 -31.98 -40.28 -2.77
N GLN A 189 -32.22 -41.54 -2.57
CA GLN A 189 -31.17 -42.56 -2.55
C GLN A 189 -31.53 -43.80 -3.30
N ALA A 190 -30.72 -44.25 -4.21
CA ALA A 190 -30.91 -45.42 -5.04
C ALA A 190 -29.80 -46.49 -4.93
N SER A 191 -28.68 -46.26 -4.18
CA SER A 191 -27.57 -47.21 -4.19
C SER A 191 -26.66 -47.06 -2.97
N VAL A 192 -25.74 -47.99 -2.72
CA VAL A 192 -24.76 -47.89 -1.66
C VAL A 192 -23.64 -46.95 -2.08
N GLU A 193 -23.88 -45.68 -1.94
CA GLU A 193 -22.90 -44.64 -2.09
C GLU A 193 -22.30 -44.25 -0.72
N LEU A 194 -21.04 -43.83 -0.71
CA LEU A 194 -20.42 -43.27 0.48
C LEU A 194 -20.83 -41.80 0.63
N VAL A 195 -20.82 -41.32 1.86
CA VAL A 195 -21.04 -39.92 2.19
C VAL A 195 -19.91 -39.06 1.57
N SER A 196 -20.08 -37.74 1.59
CA SER A 196 -19.07 -36.80 1.06
C SER A 196 -17.69 -36.96 1.71
N GLY A 197 -16.65 -36.43 1.04
CA GLY A 197 -15.31 -36.43 1.56
C GLY A 197 -15.19 -35.76 2.94
N VAL A 198 -15.95 -34.67 3.19
CA VAL A 198 -16.04 -33.99 4.50
C VAL A 198 -16.54 -34.92 5.60
N GLU A 199 -17.62 -35.67 5.36
CA GLU A 199 -18.20 -36.61 6.34
C GLU A 199 -17.26 -37.81 6.55
N ILE A 200 -16.58 -38.30 5.49
CA ILE A 200 -15.55 -39.33 5.64
C ILE A 200 -14.39 -38.80 6.48
N ASN A 201 -13.96 -37.55 6.28
CA ASN A 201 -12.95 -36.91 7.12
C ASN A 201 -13.34 -36.91 8.59
N LYS A 202 -14.55 -36.48 8.89
CA LYS A 202 -15.12 -36.48 10.25
C LYS A 202 -15.14 -37.87 10.85
N ALA A 203 -15.52 -38.87 10.05
CA ALA A 203 -15.50 -40.27 10.47
C ALA A 203 -14.10 -40.78 10.76
N ILE A 204 -13.12 -40.45 9.93
CA ILE A 204 -11.69 -40.76 10.13
C ILE A 204 -11.22 -40.14 11.44
N LYS A 205 -11.40 -38.84 11.66
CA LYS A 205 -11.00 -38.12 12.87
C LYS A 205 -11.65 -38.74 14.13
N LYS A 206 -12.92 -39.05 14.08
CA LYS A 206 -13.65 -39.73 15.16
C LYS A 206 -13.10 -41.14 15.43
N ALA A 207 -12.81 -41.94 14.37
CA ALA A 207 -12.22 -43.27 14.49
C ALA A 207 -10.84 -43.19 15.16
N MET A 208 -10.07 -42.11 14.95
CA MET A 208 -8.79 -41.83 15.62
C MET A 208 -8.96 -41.42 17.08
N GLY A 209 -10.19 -41.29 17.59
CA GLY A 209 -10.47 -40.88 18.96
C GLY A 209 -10.57 -39.38 19.20
N VAL A 210 -10.66 -38.58 18.15
CA VAL A 210 -10.90 -37.13 18.27
C VAL A 210 -12.35 -36.92 18.73
N THR A 211 -12.52 -36.25 19.85
CA THR A 211 -13.82 -35.94 20.47
C THR A 211 -14.15 -34.44 20.48
N ASP A 212 -13.15 -33.61 20.30
CA ASP A 212 -13.32 -32.15 20.28
C ASP A 212 -14.00 -31.69 18.98
N ALA A 213 -15.14 -31.03 19.16
CA ALA A 213 -15.99 -30.57 18.06
C ALA A 213 -15.23 -29.61 17.10
N SER A 214 -14.28 -28.83 17.60
CA SER A 214 -13.51 -27.90 16.75
C SER A 214 -12.72 -28.60 15.65
N TYR A 215 -12.25 -29.82 15.89
CA TYR A 215 -11.56 -30.63 14.88
C TYR A 215 -12.52 -31.47 14.01
N LEU A 216 -13.70 -31.80 14.55
CA LEU A 216 -14.67 -32.61 13.84
C LEU A 216 -15.54 -31.79 12.89
N ASP A 217 -15.86 -30.54 13.27
CA ASP A 217 -16.78 -29.69 12.52
C ASP A 217 -16.08 -28.87 11.45
N ASP A 218 -14.74 -28.67 11.57
CA ASP A 218 -13.94 -28.05 10.55
C ASP A 218 -12.88 -29.05 10.02
N PRO A 219 -13.01 -29.51 8.76
CA PRO A 219 -12.09 -30.48 8.19
C PRO A 219 -10.67 -29.94 8.05
N LEU A 220 -10.46 -28.61 8.00
CA LEU A 220 -9.16 -27.99 7.86
C LEU A 220 -8.38 -27.89 9.20
N ASN A 221 -9.08 -28.01 10.34
CA ASN A 221 -8.41 -27.99 11.63
C ASN A 221 -7.57 -29.26 11.81
N THR A 222 -6.27 -29.06 11.98
CA THR A 222 -5.30 -30.13 12.14
C THR A 222 -5.44 -30.78 13.52
N VAL A 223 -5.69 -32.09 13.54
CA VAL A 223 -5.78 -32.85 14.78
C VAL A 223 -4.45 -32.81 15.57
N PRO A 224 -4.49 -33.00 16.92
CA PRO A 224 -3.27 -32.97 17.75
C PRO A 224 -2.19 -33.95 17.29
N GLU A 225 -0.93 -33.59 17.54
CA GLU A 225 0.26 -34.37 17.10
C GLU A 225 0.41 -35.77 17.72
N ASP A 226 -0.35 -36.10 18.75
CA ASP A 226 -0.35 -37.41 19.39
C ASP A 226 -1.29 -38.41 18.69
N THR A 227 -2.02 -37.98 17.66
CA THR A 227 -2.82 -38.86 16.80
C THR A 227 -2.00 -39.33 15.60
N TRP A 228 -1.84 -40.66 15.46
CA TRP A 228 -0.98 -41.31 14.44
C TRP A 228 -1.81 -42.20 13.51
N PRO A 229 -2.51 -41.67 12.49
CA PRO A 229 -3.30 -42.51 11.59
C PRO A 229 -2.42 -43.24 10.60
N ASP A 230 -2.57 -44.56 10.47
CA ASP A 230 -2.16 -45.31 9.30
C ASP A 230 -3.22 -45.12 8.21
N LEU A 231 -2.92 -44.38 7.19
CA LEU A 231 -3.85 -44.08 6.06
C LEU A 231 -3.94 -45.27 5.07
N ASN A 232 -3.39 -46.41 5.38
CA ASN A 232 -3.65 -47.67 4.69
C ASN A 232 -4.93 -48.29 5.24
N ILE A 233 -6.07 -47.99 4.61
CA ILE A 233 -7.40 -48.39 5.07
C ILE A 233 -7.67 -49.87 4.70
N THR A 234 -7.93 -50.70 5.70
CA THR A 234 -8.36 -52.09 5.43
C THR A 234 -9.84 -52.15 5.06
N VAL A 235 -10.18 -52.77 3.90
CA VAL A 235 -11.52 -52.92 3.39
C VAL A 235 -11.93 -54.38 3.50
N GLY A 236 -12.96 -54.69 4.34
CA GLY A 236 -13.46 -56.07 4.61
C GLY A 236 -14.99 -56.20 4.52
N ARG A 237 -15.48 -57.44 4.62
CA ARG A 237 -16.90 -57.71 4.79
C ARG A 237 -17.28 -57.65 6.27
N ASN A 238 -16.43 -58.14 7.12
CA ASN A 238 -16.65 -58.28 8.54
C ASN A 238 -16.08 -57.11 9.31
N LYS A 239 -16.65 -56.78 10.46
CA LYS A 239 -16.08 -55.82 11.38
C LYS A 239 -14.67 -56.21 11.72
N CYS A 240 -13.73 -55.27 11.63
CA CYS A 240 -12.38 -55.50 12.08
C CYS A 240 -12.35 -55.78 13.59
N SER A 241 -11.39 -56.63 14.04
CA SER A 241 -11.26 -57.00 15.45
C SER A 241 -11.00 -55.76 16.33
N ASP A 242 -11.53 -55.82 17.57
CA ASP A 242 -11.23 -54.85 18.65
C ASP A 242 -11.65 -53.39 18.44
N ILE A 243 -12.62 -53.13 17.55
CA ILE A 243 -13.19 -51.79 17.36
C ILE A 243 -14.27 -51.51 18.41
N THR A 244 -14.17 -50.37 19.11
CA THR A 244 -15.20 -49.87 20.02
C THR A 244 -16.32 -49.15 19.31
N PRO A 245 -17.58 -49.21 19.82
CA PRO A 245 -18.70 -48.49 19.20
C PRO A 245 -18.48 -46.97 19.09
N GLU A 246 -17.79 -46.35 20.03
CA GLU A 246 -17.54 -44.92 20.08
C GLU A 246 -16.64 -44.45 18.94
N ARG A 247 -15.78 -45.36 18.41
CA ARG A 247 -14.84 -45.10 17.29
C ARG A 247 -15.40 -45.56 15.94
N THR A 248 -16.68 -45.90 15.86
CA THR A 248 -17.32 -46.37 14.65
C THR A 248 -18.31 -45.33 14.12
N THR A 249 -18.29 -45.12 12.81
CA THR A 249 -19.20 -44.19 12.13
C THR A 249 -19.73 -44.84 10.85
N ILE A 250 -21.01 -44.70 10.56
CA ILE A 250 -21.61 -45.07 9.28
C ILE A 250 -21.19 -44.02 8.26
N ILE A 251 -20.58 -44.45 7.14
CA ILE A 251 -20.10 -43.61 6.03
C ILE A 251 -20.86 -43.94 4.72
N SER A 252 -21.88 -44.78 4.75
CA SER A 252 -22.84 -44.88 3.64
C SER A 252 -23.83 -43.74 3.74
N VAL A 253 -24.35 -43.31 2.58
CA VAL A 253 -25.51 -42.42 2.59
C VAL A 253 -26.71 -43.12 3.29
N PRO A 254 -27.55 -42.36 4.04
CA PRO A 254 -28.65 -42.92 4.77
C PRO A 254 -29.60 -43.75 3.87
N ASP A 255 -30.21 -44.82 4.43
CA ASP A 255 -31.18 -45.74 3.77
C ASP A 255 -30.65 -46.44 2.50
N SER A 256 -29.32 -46.59 2.36
CA SER A 256 -28.75 -47.51 1.38
C SER A 256 -29.08 -48.96 1.76
N ASP A 257 -29.15 -49.84 0.74
CA ASP A 257 -29.45 -51.28 0.92
C ASP A 257 -28.43 -52.00 1.82
N ALA A 258 -27.30 -51.42 2.09
CA ALA A 258 -26.27 -51.88 3.00
C ALA A 258 -25.55 -50.72 3.67
N GLU A 259 -25.38 -50.82 4.98
CA GLU A 259 -24.59 -49.87 5.74
C GLU A 259 -23.09 -50.11 5.49
N VAL A 260 -22.32 -49.01 5.42
CA VAL A 260 -20.86 -49.01 5.33
C VAL A 260 -20.34 -48.35 6.58
N TYR A 261 -19.50 -49.05 7.29
CA TYR A 261 -18.92 -48.57 8.55
C TYR A 261 -17.43 -48.23 8.37
N LEU A 262 -16.96 -47.13 9.01
CA LEU A 262 -15.56 -46.80 9.18
C LEU A 262 -15.27 -46.80 10.67
N GLY A 263 -14.11 -47.38 11.03
CA GLY A 263 -13.64 -47.36 12.41
C GLY A 263 -12.15 -47.57 12.46
N SER A 264 -11.55 -47.58 13.67
CA SER A 264 -10.13 -47.88 13.86
C SER A 264 -9.97 -49.01 14.88
N TYR A 265 -8.93 -49.79 14.70
CA TYR A 265 -8.46 -50.76 15.67
C TYR A 265 -7.00 -50.50 16.03
N ARG A 266 -6.61 -50.71 17.28
CA ARG A 266 -5.28 -50.41 17.82
C ARG A 266 -4.47 -51.67 17.94
N LEU A 267 -3.39 -51.82 17.17
CA LEU A 267 -2.33 -52.78 17.42
C LEU A 267 -1.15 -52.06 18.10
N SER A 268 -0.34 -51.39 17.33
CA SER A 268 0.72 -50.47 17.80
C SER A 268 0.45 -49.04 17.35
N TRP A 269 -0.36 -48.87 16.31
CA TRP A 269 -0.88 -47.62 15.74
C TRP A 269 -2.37 -47.76 15.46
N ASP A 270 -3.09 -46.66 15.35
CA ASP A 270 -4.52 -46.64 14.97
C ASP A 270 -4.65 -46.95 13.46
N ARG A 271 -5.12 -48.17 13.11
CA ARG A 271 -5.41 -48.58 11.74
C ARG A 271 -6.89 -48.36 11.40
N LEU A 272 -7.11 -47.72 10.26
CA LEU A 272 -8.46 -47.48 9.74
C LEU A 272 -9.00 -48.76 9.05
N CYS A 273 -10.28 -48.96 9.18
CA CYS A 273 -10.97 -50.11 8.63
C CYS A 273 -12.37 -49.69 8.13
N ILE A 274 -12.70 -50.12 6.90
CA ILE A 274 -14.04 -50.02 6.32
C ILE A 274 -14.62 -51.42 6.18
N TRP A 275 -15.84 -51.62 6.62
CA TRP A 275 -16.51 -52.89 6.42
C TRP A 275 -18.01 -52.72 6.03
N SER A 276 -18.48 -53.63 5.16
CA SER A 276 -19.85 -53.61 4.67
C SER A 276 -20.17 -54.93 3.98
N ASN A 277 -21.47 -55.28 3.97
CA ASN A 277 -21.95 -56.35 3.14
C ASN A 277 -22.18 -55.95 1.67
N ALA A 278 -22.10 -54.69 1.32
CA ALA A 278 -22.22 -54.21 -0.05
C ALA A 278 -21.21 -54.89 -0.97
N THR A 279 -21.57 -55.17 -2.19
CA THR A 279 -20.68 -55.79 -3.18
C THR A 279 -19.72 -54.79 -3.79
N GLU A 280 -20.15 -53.54 -3.84
CA GLU A 280 -19.35 -52.41 -4.39
C GLU A 280 -19.60 -51.18 -3.50
N LEU A 281 -18.52 -50.47 -3.20
CA LEU A 281 -18.49 -49.17 -2.51
C LEU A 281 -18.25 -48.09 -3.52
N ILE A 282 -19.26 -47.26 -3.76
CA ILE A 282 -19.21 -46.18 -4.74
C ILE A 282 -18.82 -44.92 -4.00
N PHE A 283 -17.65 -44.37 -4.36
CA PHE A 283 -17.24 -43.09 -3.84
C PHE A 283 -18.05 -41.98 -4.52
N PRO A 284 -18.45 -40.95 -3.78
CA PRO A 284 -19.26 -39.83 -4.29
C PRO A 284 -18.51 -39.05 -5.34
N GLU A 285 -19.21 -38.19 -6.08
CA GLU A 285 -18.57 -37.23 -7.00
C GLU A 285 -17.62 -36.30 -6.28
N ASP A 286 -17.93 -35.96 -5.03
CA ASP A 286 -17.15 -35.04 -4.18
C ASP A 286 -16.38 -35.78 -3.09
N LEU A 287 -15.08 -35.88 -3.24
CA LEU A 287 -14.11 -36.35 -2.23
C LEU A 287 -13.32 -35.24 -1.56
N SER A 288 -13.78 -34.00 -1.70
CA SER A 288 -13.12 -32.85 -1.06
C SER A 288 -12.94 -33.10 0.46
N TYR A 289 -11.79 -32.65 0.96
CA TYR A 289 -11.40 -32.73 2.37
C TYR A 289 -11.21 -34.15 2.96
N MET A 290 -11.39 -35.24 2.22
CA MET A 290 -11.43 -36.59 2.79
C MET A 290 -10.27 -36.92 3.74
N TYR A 291 -9.08 -36.45 3.45
CA TYR A 291 -7.87 -36.61 4.30
C TYR A 291 -7.31 -35.29 4.84
N ALA A 292 -8.09 -34.22 4.83
CA ALA A 292 -7.65 -32.91 5.28
C ALA A 292 -7.46 -32.85 6.82
N GLY A 293 -6.51 -32.03 7.28
CA GLY A 293 -6.30 -31.78 8.70
C GLY A 293 -5.80 -32.97 9.53
N LEU A 294 -5.19 -33.94 8.89
CA LEU A 294 -4.63 -35.12 9.58
C LEU A 294 -3.15 -34.86 9.92
N SER A 295 -2.82 -34.72 11.20
CA SER A 295 -1.42 -34.63 11.66
C SER A 295 -0.79 -36.02 11.72
N ASN A 296 0.56 -36.05 11.54
CA ASN A 296 1.35 -37.27 11.63
C ASN A 296 0.85 -38.43 10.74
N ALA A 297 0.14 -38.09 9.63
CA ALA A 297 -0.24 -39.09 8.63
C ALA A 297 1.02 -39.81 8.14
N TYR A 298 1.14 -41.08 8.51
CA TYR A 298 2.36 -41.87 8.32
C TYR A 298 2.23 -42.81 7.13
N GLY A 299 3.22 -42.79 6.23
CA GLY A 299 3.36 -43.78 5.17
C GLY A 299 2.47 -43.57 3.94
N TYR A 300 1.93 -44.67 3.44
CA TYR A 300 1.25 -44.69 2.17
C TYR A 300 -0.29 -44.51 2.34
N VAL A 301 -0.87 -43.62 1.57
CA VAL A 301 -2.34 -43.57 1.44
C VAL A 301 -2.77 -44.67 0.48
N ASN A 302 -3.39 -45.73 0.99
CA ASN A 302 -3.75 -46.90 0.22
C ASN A 302 -4.95 -47.63 0.81
N PHE A 303 -5.47 -48.65 0.06
CA PHE A 303 -6.45 -49.58 0.57
C PHE A 303 -5.87 -51.00 0.55
N SER A 304 -5.98 -51.71 1.70
CA SER A 304 -5.72 -53.15 1.81
C SER A 304 -7.05 -53.92 1.87
N PHE A 305 -7.06 -55.16 1.45
CA PHE A 305 -8.31 -55.91 1.31
C PHE A 305 -8.32 -57.18 2.15
N ALA A 306 -9.43 -57.38 2.83
CA ALA A 306 -9.69 -58.57 3.65
C ALA A 306 -11.01 -59.27 3.21
N ASP A 307 -11.26 -60.48 3.75
CA ASP A 307 -12.49 -61.24 3.58
C ASP A 307 -12.93 -61.43 2.11
N GLY A 308 -11.98 -61.63 1.21
CA GLY A 308 -12.24 -61.84 -0.23
C GLY A 308 -12.60 -60.56 -1.00
N ARG A 309 -12.41 -59.40 -0.42
CA ARG A 309 -12.48 -58.11 -1.09
C ARG A 309 -11.28 -57.94 -2.04
N SER A 310 -11.39 -57.05 -2.99
CA SER A 310 -10.35 -56.72 -3.93
C SER A 310 -10.51 -55.28 -4.39
N LYS A 311 -9.55 -54.78 -5.19
CA LYS A 311 -9.59 -53.43 -5.77
C LYS A 311 -10.92 -53.12 -6.47
N SER A 312 -11.60 -54.13 -7.10
CA SER A 312 -12.89 -53.97 -7.74
C SER A 312 -14.06 -53.69 -6.79
N THR A 313 -13.89 -53.85 -5.46
CA THR A 313 -14.85 -53.46 -4.46
C THR A 313 -15.00 -51.93 -4.37
N LEU A 314 -13.98 -51.18 -4.76
CA LEU A 314 -13.98 -49.72 -4.67
C LEU A 314 -14.19 -49.10 -6.06
N ASN A 315 -15.20 -48.28 -6.17
CA ASN A 315 -15.55 -47.61 -7.41
C ASN A 315 -15.40 -46.09 -7.24
N PHE A 316 -14.41 -45.54 -7.92
CA PHE A 316 -14.10 -44.09 -7.95
C PHE A 316 -14.54 -43.41 -9.26
N LYS A 317 -15.27 -44.14 -10.15
CA LYS A 317 -15.61 -43.62 -11.50
C LYS A 317 -16.50 -42.39 -11.51
N LYS A 318 -17.18 -42.08 -10.38
CA LYS A 318 -18.00 -40.91 -10.26
C LYS A 318 -17.21 -39.68 -9.75
N VAL A 319 -16.00 -39.87 -9.21
CA VAL A 319 -15.21 -38.81 -8.55
C VAL A 319 -14.80 -37.75 -9.55
N LYS A 320 -15.16 -36.53 -9.27
CA LYS A 320 -14.83 -35.33 -10.05
C LYS A 320 -14.08 -34.29 -9.25
N ASN A 321 -14.39 -34.21 -7.95
CA ASN A 321 -13.85 -33.19 -7.08
C ASN A 321 -12.91 -33.77 -6.02
N LEU A 322 -11.69 -33.28 -5.99
CA LEU A 322 -10.62 -33.62 -5.03
C LEU A 322 -10.15 -32.38 -4.26
N ASP A 323 -10.94 -31.33 -4.23
CA ASP A 323 -10.55 -30.07 -3.59
C ASP A 323 -10.21 -30.31 -2.13
N HIS A 324 -9.08 -29.73 -1.68
CA HIS A 324 -8.61 -29.88 -0.30
C HIS A 324 -8.37 -31.31 0.19
N LEU A 325 -8.23 -32.29 -0.70
CA LEU A 325 -8.20 -33.71 -0.33
C LEU A 325 -7.19 -34.03 0.78
N PHE A 326 -5.99 -33.47 0.71
CA PHE A 326 -4.89 -33.63 1.67
C PHE A 326 -4.49 -32.30 2.33
N HIS A 327 -5.35 -31.30 2.30
CA HIS A 327 -5.05 -29.97 2.84
C HIS A 327 -4.71 -30.05 4.33
N ASN A 328 -3.68 -29.33 4.79
CA ASN A 328 -3.22 -29.33 6.18
C ASN A 328 -2.84 -30.74 6.72
N SER A 329 -2.47 -31.66 5.83
CA SER A 329 -2.01 -32.97 6.27
C SER A 329 -0.52 -32.88 6.64
N VAL A 330 -0.26 -32.72 7.95
CA VAL A 330 1.07 -32.49 8.50
C VAL A 330 1.72 -33.81 8.86
N ALA A 331 2.85 -34.14 8.22
CA ALA A 331 3.76 -35.19 8.65
C ALA A 331 4.84 -34.63 9.59
N SER A 332 5.50 -35.51 10.36
CA SER A 332 6.69 -35.10 11.09
C SER A 332 7.87 -34.86 10.13
N ALA A 333 8.91 -34.15 10.58
CA ALA A 333 10.11 -33.88 9.78
C ALA A 333 10.81 -35.12 9.20
N TYR A 334 10.46 -36.33 9.69
CA TYR A 334 11.03 -37.59 9.27
C TYR A 334 10.09 -38.49 8.46
N ASN A 335 8.81 -38.09 8.34
CA ASN A 335 7.77 -38.89 7.68
C ASN A 335 6.98 -38.03 6.76
N THR A 336 6.92 -38.38 5.49
CA THR A 336 6.18 -37.68 4.46
C THR A 336 5.04 -38.53 3.94
N LEU A 337 3.96 -37.89 3.49
CA LEU A 337 2.82 -38.53 2.90
C LEU A 337 3.15 -39.02 1.47
N ASP A 338 2.87 -40.29 1.16
CA ASP A 338 2.90 -40.84 -0.19
C ASP A 338 1.47 -41.17 -0.67
N ALA A 339 0.93 -40.36 -1.55
CA ALA A 339 -0.40 -40.54 -2.11
C ALA A 339 -0.41 -41.33 -3.44
N SER A 340 0.74 -41.81 -3.94
CA SER A 340 0.88 -42.43 -5.26
C SER A 340 -0.02 -43.67 -5.43
N TYR A 341 -0.18 -44.47 -4.36
CA TYR A 341 -1.06 -45.65 -4.40
C TYR A 341 -2.53 -45.31 -4.48
N PHE A 342 -2.93 -44.26 -3.78
CA PHE A 342 -4.31 -43.76 -3.82
C PHE A 342 -4.67 -43.23 -5.24
N PHE A 343 -3.76 -42.54 -5.89
CA PHE A 343 -3.97 -42.01 -7.23
C PHE A 343 -4.18 -43.11 -8.29
N GLU A 344 -3.69 -44.33 -8.06
CA GLU A 344 -3.98 -45.48 -8.92
C GLU A 344 -5.47 -45.86 -8.95
N TYR A 345 -6.24 -45.57 -7.90
CA TYR A 345 -7.69 -45.79 -7.87
C TYR A 345 -8.44 -44.72 -8.69
N LEU A 346 -7.85 -43.54 -8.82
CA LEU A 346 -8.44 -42.40 -9.52
C LEU A 346 -8.09 -42.36 -11.03
N LYS A 347 -7.36 -43.34 -11.54
CA LYS A 347 -6.85 -43.32 -12.93
C LYS A 347 -7.97 -43.23 -14.00
N ASP A 348 -9.13 -43.77 -13.72
CA ASP A 348 -10.30 -43.78 -14.59
C ASP A 348 -11.40 -42.77 -14.16
N SER A 349 -11.13 -41.93 -13.17
CA SER A 349 -12.06 -40.95 -12.63
C SER A 349 -12.07 -39.70 -13.50
N PRO A 350 -13.23 -39.12 -13.81
CA PRO A 350 -13.34 -37.89 -14.59
C PRO A 350 -13.06 -36.66 -13.73
N ILE A 351 -11.84 -36.53 -13.24
CA ILE A 351 -11.46 -35.44 -12.31
C ILE A 351 -11.61 -34.09 -13.01
N GLU A 352 -12.39 -33.19 -12.41
CA GLU A 352 -12.60 -31.84 -12.92
C GLU A 352 -11.92 -30.79 -12.06
N SER A 353 -11.78 -31.05 -10.72
CA SER A 353 -11.17 -30.13 -9.79
C SER A 353 -10.27 -30.84 -8.78
N ALA A 354 -9.14 -30.23 -8.51
CA ALA A 354 -8.18 -30.63 -7.48
C ALA A 354 -7.56 -29.37 -6.84
N GLU A 355 -8.43 -28.39 -6.54
CA GLU A 355 -8.05 -27.17 -5.84
C GLU A 355 -7.49 -27.49 -4.46
N SER A 356 -6.38 -26.84 -4.07
CA SER A 356 -5.77 -27.00 -2.75
C SER A 356 -5.47 -28.47 -2.37
N LEU A 357 -5.22 -29.32 -3.37
CA LEU A 357 -5.07 -30.78 -3.21
C LEU A 357 -4.10 -31.16 -2.08
N PHE A 358 -2.96 -30.51 -2.00
CA PHE A 358 -1.92 -30.69 -0.98
C PHE A 358 -1.55 -29.39 -0.25
N GLU A 359 -2.43 -28.42 -0.27
CA GLU A 359 -2.15 -27.14 0.35
C GLU A 359 -1.74 -27.30 1.83
N ASN A 360 -0.64 -26.62 2.24
CA ASN A 360 -0.07 -26.67 3.59
C ASN A 360 0.36 -28.07 4.06
N SER A 361 0.65 -29.01 3.15
CA SER A 361 0.89 -30.41 3.51
C SER A 361 2.36 -30.81 3.39
N TRP A 362 2.74 -31.89 4.08
CA TRP A 362 4.06 -32.52 4.01
C TRP A 362 4.02 -33.73 3.11
N VAL A 363 4.35 -33.55 1.85
CA VAL A 363 4.25 -34.58 0.81
C VAL A 363 5.65 -35.02 0.37
N GLY A 364 5.92 -36.31 0.37
CA GLY A 364 7.20 -36.87 -0.07
C GLY A 364 7.28 -37.12 -1.57
N THR A 365 6.23 -37.69 -2.14
CA THR A 365 6.13 -38.01 -3.57
C THR A 365 4.70 -37.85 -4.07
N VAL A 366 4.59 -37.43 -5.31
CA VAL A 366 3.32 -37.28 -6.06
C VAL A 366 3.35 -38.10 -7.35
N ASP A 367 4.08 -39.21 -7.35
CA ASP A 367 4.08 -40.17 -8.44
C ASP A 367 2.66 -40.57 -8.77
N LYS A 368 2.36 -40.78 -10.07
CA LYS A 368 1.04 -41.15 -10.61
C LYS A 368 -0.06 -40.05 -10.47
N ALA A 369 0.31 -38.84 -10.03
CA ALA A 369 -0.63 -37.70 -10.08
C ALA A 369 -0.95 -37.23 -11.52
N ALA A 370 -0.28 -37.77 -12.55
CA ALA A 370 -0.47 -37.37 -13.92
C ALA A 370 -1.93 -37.42 -14.38
N ASN A 371 -2.69 -38.42 -13.95
CA ASN A 371 -4.11 -38.51 -14.28
C ASN A 371 -4.89 -37.31 -13.73
N ILE A 372 -4.57 -36.86 -12.53
CA ILE A 372 -5.25 -35.72 -11.88
C ILE A 372 -4.83 -34.42 -12.58
N VAL A 373 -3.54 -34.15 -12.62
CA VAL A 373 -3.02 -32.85 -13.14
C VAL A 373 -3.24 -32.65 -14.63
N ASN A 374 -3.42 -33.76 -15.39
CA ASN A 374 -3.65 -33.67 -16.83
C ASN A 374 -5.12 -33.46 -17.22
N HIS A 375 -6.06 -33.84 -16.37
CA HIS A 375 -7.49 -33.78 -16.66
C HIS A 375 -8.23 -32.72 -15.84
N ALA A 376 -7.78 -32.41 -14.63
CA ALA A 376 -8.42 -31.38 -13.81
C ALA A 376 -8.39 -30.02 -14.51
N LYS A 377 -9.53 -29.34 -14.51
CA LYS A 377 -9.68 -27.98 -15.03
C LYS A 377 -9.25 -26.96 -13.98
N ASN A 378 -9.42 -27.27 -12.70
CA ASN A 378 -9.02 -26.42 -11.58
C ASN A 378 -7.89 -27.08 -10.77
N LEU A 379 -6.72 -26.48 -10.80
CA LEU A 379 -5.51 -26.86 -10.04
C LEU A 379 -5.03 -25.70 -9.16
N ALA A 380 -5.92 -24.76 -8.85
CA ALA A 380 -5.56 -23.63 -8.00
C ALA A 380 -5.08 -24.13 -6.63
N ASN A 381 -4.02 -23.53 -6.10
CA ASN A 381 -3.41 -23.88 -4.80
C ASN A 381 -2.97 -25.36 -4.64
N ALA A 382 -2.98 -26.18 -5.70
CA ALA A 382 -2.85 -27.63 -5.58
C ALA A 382 -1.62 -28.10 -4.78
N PHE A 383 -0.51 -27.36 -4.85
CA PHE A 383 0.74 -27.61 -4.12
C PHE A 383 1.17 -26.38 -3.30
N ARG A 384 0.24 -25.49 -2.98
CA ARG A 384 0.54 -24.28 -2.23
C ARG A 384 1.08 -24.62 -0.84
N ASN A 385 2.18 -23.97 -0.43
CA ASN A 385 2.84 -24.17 0.86
C ASN A 385 3.20 -25.63 1.18
N THR A 386 3.33 -26.50 0.17
CA THR A 386 3.77 -27.87 0.40
C THR A 386 5.20 -27.88 0.95
N LYS A 387 5.44 -28.73 1.93
CA LYS A 387 6.76 -28.97 2.54
C LYS A 387 7.24 -30.36 2.18
N SER A 388 8.55 -30.60 2.28
CA SER A 388 9.20 -31.90 2.03
C SER A 388 9.21 -32.42 0.59
N LEU A 389 8.41 -31.87 -0.31
CA LEU A 389 8.49 -32.21 -1.72
C LEU A 389 9.75 -31.56 -2.31
N SER A 390 10.81 -32.36 -2.53
CA SER A 390 12.15 -31.85 -2.90
C SER A 390 12.22 -31.29 -4.33
N GLY A 391 11.32 -31.68 -5.20
CA GLY A 391 11.24 -31.16 -6.57
C GLY A 391 10.24 -31.92 -7.41
N ILE A 392 9.79 -31.29 -8.48
CA ILE A 392 8.92 -31.87 -9.49
C ILE A 392 9.71 -31.99 -10.78
N ASN A 393 9.87 -33.22 -11.26
CA ASN A 393 10.53 -33.54 -12.54
C ASN A 393 9.80 -34.68 -13.21
N TYR A 394 8.59 -34.38 -13.73
CA TYR A 394 7.70 -35.37 -14.33
C TYR A 394 7.47 -35.06 -15.81
N ASN A 395 7.83 -36.00 -16.68
CA ASN A 395 7.62 -35.87 -18.13
C ASN A 395 6.21 -36.24 -18.59
N ASP A 396 5.42 -36.91 -17.77
CA ASP A 396 4.05 -37.33 -18.05
C ASP A 396 3.00 -36.27 -17.63
N TRP A 397 3.43 -35.18 -16.97
CA TRP A 397 2.58 -34.04 -16.67
C TRP A 397 2.44 -33.11 -17.89
N THR A 398 1.29 -33.13 -18.53
CA THR A 398 1.00 -32.23 -19.67
C THR A 398 0.25 -30.98 -19.30
N ILE A 399 -0.54 -31.03 -18.22
CA ILE A 399 -1.33 -29.90 -17.67
C ILE A 399 -2.08 -29.14 -18.79
N GLY A 400 -2.58 -29.88 -19.79
CA GLY A 400 -3.17 -29.29 -21.01
C GLY A 400 -4.64 -28.90 -20.86
N GLU A 401 -5.36 -29.50 -19.91
CA GLU A 401 -6.78 -29.26 -19.66
C GLU A 401 -7.05 -28.20 -18.59
N ALA A 402 -6.05 -27.86 -17.77
CA ALA A 402 -6.22 -26.93 -16.69
C ALA A 402 -6.59 -25.52 -17.19
N GLU A 403 -7.71 -25.02 -16.67
CA GLU A 403 -8.20 -23.66 -16.92
C GLU A 403 -7.75 -22.69 -15.82
N ASN A 404 -7.51 -23.20 -14.60
CA ASN A 404 -7.05 -22.42 -13.47
C ASN A 404 -5.87 -23.11 -12.77
N THR A 405 -4.73 -22.43 -12.75
CA THR A 405 -3.49 -22.83 -12.04
C THR A 405 -2.99 -21.77 -11.08
N GLN A 406 -3.90 -20.87 -10.64
CA GLN A 406 -3.59 -19.82 -9.69
C GLN A 406 -2.93 -20.40 -8.44
N SER A 407 -1.82 -19.80 -8.01
CA SER A 407 -1.10 -20.18 -6.79
C SER A 407 -0.70 -21.68 -6.72
N MET A 408 -0.67 -22.40 -7.85
CA MET A 408 -0.49 -23.87 -7.87
C MET A 408 0.72 -24.33 -7.07
N PHE A 409 1.81 -23.59 -7.09
CA PHE A 409 3.07 -23.88 -6.37
C PHE A 409 3.48 -22.76 -5.40
N GLU A 410 2.58 -21.82 -5.10
CA GLU A 410 2.88 -20.68 -4.23
C GLU A 410 3.41 -21.15 -2.87
N GLY A 411 4.49 -20.53 -2.38
CA GLY A 411 5.07 -20.82 -1.06
C GLY A 411 5.61 -22.23 -0.88
N SER A 412 5.65 -23.04 -1.95
CA SER A 412 6.13 -24.42 -1.86
C SER A 412 7.63 -24.49 -1.62
N GLY A 413 8.07 -25.52 -0.86
CA GLY A 413 9.48 -25.83 -0.59
C GLY A 413 10.22 -26.53 -1.73
N LEU A 414 9.66 -26.52 -2.94
CA LEU A 414 10.24 -27.20 -4.11
C LEU A 414 11.59 -26.62 -4.47
N SER A 415 12.64 -27.46 -4.47
CA SER A 415 13.97 -27.04 -4.92
C SER A 415 14.03 -26.78 -6.43
N GLN A 416 13.22 -27.49 -7.22
CA GLN A 416 13.12 -27.32 -8.68
C GLN A 416 11.74 -27.71 -9.21
N VAL A 417 11.35 -27.12 -10.32
CA VAL A 417 10.18 -27.51 -11.12
C VAL A 417 10.62 -27.70 -12.56
N ILE A 418 10.66 -28.94 -13.04
CA ILE A 418 11.03 -29.30 -14.42
C ILE A 418 9.89 -30.11 -15.02
N LEU A 419 9.13 -29.49 -15.91
CA LEU A 419 7.95 -30.06 -16.58
C LEU A 419 8.12 -29.94 -18.09
N ASN A 420 8.83 -30.91 -18.67
CA ASN A 420 9.24 -30.85 -20.07
C ASN A 420 8.07 -30.91 -21.08
N ASN A 421 6.95 -31.53 -20.72
CA ASN A 421 5.79 -31.71 -21.59
C ASN A 421 4.58 -30.86 -21.18
N ALA A 422 4.65 -30.11 -20.08
CA ALA A 422 3.54 -29.25 -19.67
C ALA A 422 3.35 -28.09 -20.65
N THR A 423 2.11 -27.92 -21.10
CA THR A 423 1.77 -26.93 -22.13
C THR A 423 0.98 -25.75 -21.60
N PHE A 424 0.18 -25.92 -20.56
CA PHE A 424 -0.72 -24.90 -20.00
C PHE A 424 -1.62 -24.21 -21.04
N ALA A 425 -1.98 -24.96 -22.12
CA ALA A 425 -2.56 -24.38 -23.32
C ALA A 425 -3.97 -23.79 -23.13
N LYS A 426 -4.73 -24.30 -22.12
CA LYS A 426 -6.09 -23.84 -21.82
C LYS A 426 -6.16 -22.95 -20.58
N THR A 427 -5.04 -22.73 -19.93
CA THR A 427 -5.02 -22.02 -18.64
C THR A 427 -5.35 -20.55 -18.84
N LYS A 428 -6.39 -20.08 -18.13
CA LYS A 428 -6.87 -18.68 -18.15
C LYS A 428 -6.32 -17.85 -16.99
N ASN A 429 -6.06 -18.49 -15.86
CA ASN A 429 -5.53 -17.86 -14.66
C ASN A 429 -4.28 -18.58 -14.18
N THR A 430 -3.13 -17.88 -14.19
CA THR A 430 -1.84 -18.35 -13.70
C THR A 430 -1.26 -17.43 -12.63
N ALA A 431 -2.10 -16.55 -12.07
CA ALA A 431 -1.68 -15.61 -11.05
C ALA A 431 -1.00 -16.33 -9.86
N ASN A 432 0.09 -15.78 -9.37
CA ASN A 432 0.86 -16.30 -8.23
C ASN A 432 1.38 -17.75 -8.39
N MET A 433 1.37 -18.34 -9.58
CA MET A 433 1.59 -19.77 -9.79
C MET A 433 2.86 -20.33 -9.12
N PHE A 434 3.96 -19.59 -9.14
CA PHE A 434 5.24 -19.93 -8.51
C PHE A 434 5.69 -18.89 -7.46
N LYS A 435 4.78 -18.03 -7.04
CA LYS A 435 5.09 -16.98 -6.08
C LYS A 435 5.62 -17.60 -4.78
N ASP A 436 6.61 -16.92 -4.17
CA ASP A 436 7.19 -17.32 -2.88
C ASP A 436 7.75 -18.75 -2.84
N THR A 437 8.01 -19.42 -4.00
CA THR A 437 8.67 -20.71 -4.01
C THR A 437 10.09 -20.59 -3.46
N GLN A 438 10.44 -21.47 -2.49
CA GLN A 438 11.69 -21.36 -1.72
C GLN A 438 12.88 -22.11 -2.34
N GLY A 439 12.66 -22.82 -3.44
CA GLY A 439 13.69 -23.63 -4.08
C GLY A 439 14.73 -22.80 -4.83
N SER A 440 16.00 -23.14 -4.60
CA SER A 440 17.14 -22.39 -5.15
C SER A 440 17.65 -22.90 -6.52
N ALA A 441 17.03 -23.90 -7.14
CA ALA A 441 17.59 -24.53 -8.33
C ALA A 441 17.05 -23.96 -9.66
N ALA A 442 15.91 -24.39 -10.14
CA ALA A 442 15.40 -23.94 -11.43
C ALA A 442 13.89 -24.12 -11.60
N ILE A 443 13.28 -23.24 -12.38
CA ILE A 443 11.96 -23.42 -12.99
C ILE A 443 12.18 -23.57 -14.50
N GLN A 444 11.91 -24.74 -15.04
CA GLN A 444 12.10 -25.08 -16.45
C GLN A 444 10.82 -25.65 -17.05
N LEU A 445 10.21 -24.89 -17.94
CA LEU A 445 8.97 -25.24 -18.62
C LEU A 445 9.17 -25.03 -20.15
N PRO A 446 9.99 -25.87 -20.81
CA PRO A 446 10.48 -25.59 -22.16
C PRO A 446 9.38 -25.60 -23.24
N ASN A 447 8.22 -26.22 -22.97
CA ASN A 447 7.09 -26.31 -23.87
C ASN A 447 5.85 -25.55 -23.42
N ALA A 448 5.92 -24.83 -22.29
CA ALA A 448 4.80 -24.05 -21.79
C ALA A 448 4.39 -22.92 -22.75
N ILE A 449 3.08 -22.77 -22.95
CA ILE A 449 2.47 -21.78 -23.84
C ILE A 449 1.27 -21.18 -23.09
N PHE A 450 1.42 -20.10 -22.39
CA PHE A 450 0.34 -19.46 -21.63
C PHE A 450 -0.55 -18.54 -22.49
N GLY A 451 -0.83 -18.96 -23.75
CA GLY A 451 -1.50 -18.10 -24.74
C GLY A 451 -2.96 -17.75 -24.43
N GLU A 452 -3.65 -18.54 -23.61
CA GLU A 452 -5.02 -18.28 -23.17
C GLU A 452 -5.09 -17.58 -21.79
N ALA A 453 -3.96 -17.46 -21.10
CA ALA A 453 -3.92 -16.83 -19.78
C ALA A 453 -4.25 -15.33 -19.88
N THR A 454 -5.33 -14.92 -19.22
CA THR A 454 -5.76 -13.51 -19.12
C THR A 454 -5.19 -12.79 -17.91
N ASP A 455 -4.78 -13.54 -16.89
CA ASP A 455 -4.16 -13.06 -15.67
C ASP A 455 -2.89 -13.86 -15.37
N THR A 456 -1.76 -13.16 -15.36
CA THR A 456 -0.44 -13.70 -15.04
C THR A 456 0.28 -12.91 -13.95
N HIS A 457 -0.47 -12.08 -13.19
CA HIS A 457 0.13 -11.24 -12.17
C HIS A 457 0.88 -12.07 -11.13
N ALA A 458 1.99 -11.56 -10.66
CA ALA A 458 2.84 -12.16 -9.63
C ALA A 458 3.24 -13.63 -9.89
N MET A 459 3.15 -14.13 -11.15
CA MET A 459 3.32 -15.56 -11.48
C MET A 459 4.62 -16.16 -10.94
N PHE A 460 5.71 -15.41 -10.91
CA PHE A 460 7.01 -15.82 -10.37
C PHE A 460 7.49 -14.93 -9.23
N MET A 461 6.64 -14.05 -8.71
CA MET A 461 7.00 -13.07 -7.70
C MET A 461 7.72 -13.73 -6.51
N ASN A 462 8.83 -13.11 -6.06
CA ASN A 462 9.57 -13.52 -4.87
C ASN A 462 9.99 -15.01 -4.86
N THR A 463 10.11 -15.63 -6.05
CA THR A 463 10.66 -16.99 -6.11
C THR A 463 12.18 -16.95 -5.88
N ALA A 464 12.69 -17.82 -5.03
CA ALA A 464 14.11 -17.92 -4.76
C ALA A 464 14.91 -18.54 -5.93
N SER A 465 14.25 -19.00 -7.00
CA SER A 465 14.89 -19.63 -8.14
C SER A 465 15.68 -18.63 -8.98
N PRO A 466 17.02 -18.74 -9.06
CA PRO A 466 17.86 -17.85 -9.84
C PRO A 466 17.87 -18.19 -11.35
N LYS A 467 17.15 -19.24 -11.77
CA LYS A 467 17.08 -19.71 -13.14
C LYS A 467 15.65 -19.96 -13.58
N ILE A 468 15.17 -19.15 -14.56
CA ILE A 468 13.84 -19.28 -15.15
C ILE A 468 13.97 -19.46 -16.66
N ILE A 469 13.54 -20.63 -17.17
CA ILE A 469 13.70 -21.05 -18.57
C ILE A 469 12.33 -21.33 -19.19
N LEU A 470 11.86 -20.41 -20.01
CA LEU A 470 10.56 -20.43 -20.69
C LEU A 470 10.71 -20.06 -22.19
N PRO A 471 11.49 -20.80 -22.98
CA PRO A 471 11.89 -20.36 -24.32
C PRO A 471 10.73 -20.29 -25.34
N LYS A 472 9.62 -21.00 -25.10
CA LYS A 472 8.43 -21.00 -25.96
C LYS A 472 7.23 -20.27 -25.34
N ALA A 473 7.34 -19.77 -24.12
CA ALA A 473 6.22 -19.13 -23.46
C ALA A 473 5.69 -17.95 -24.27
N THR A 474 4.38 -17.87 -24.39
CA THR A 474 3.65 -16.71 -24.92
C THR A 474 2.57 -16.34 -23.92
N PHE A 475 2.36 -15.05 -23.76
CA PHE A 475 1.36 -14.49 -22.85
C PHE A 475 0.42 -13.57 -23.63
N ALA A 476 0.02 -14.03 -24.82
CA ALA A 476 -0.62 -13.18 -25.83
C ALA A 476 -1.92 -12.52 -25.35
N LYS A 477 -2.72 -13.22 -24.51
CA LYS A 477 -4.00 -12.75 -23.97
C LYS A 477 -3.91 -12.21 -22.53
N SER A 478 -2.73 -12.20 -21.93
CA SER A 478 -2.57 -11.72 -20.57
C SER A 478 -2.88 -10.22 -20.53
N ALA A 479 -3.97 -9.86 -19.88
CA ALA A 479 -4.31 -8.47 -19.61
C ALA A 479 -3.49 -7.90 -18.44
N ASP A 480 -3.24 -8.71 -17.42
CA ASP A 480 -2.45 -8.34 -16.25
C ASP A 480 -1.21 -9.23 -16.10
N ALA A 481 -0.03 -8.61 -16.22
CA ALA A 481 1.27 -9.22 -15.96
C ALA A 481 2.02 -8.50 -14.82
N SER A 482 1.30 -7.74 -13.98
CA SER A 482 1.89 -6.99 -12.89
C SER A 482 2.66 -7.89 -11.93
N SER A 483 3.77 -7.41 -11.41
CA SER A 483 4.64 -8.11 -10.46
C SER A 483 5.13 -9.51 -10.93
N MET A 484 4.98 -9.84 -12.22
CA MET A 484 5.22 -11.21 -12.73
C MET A 484 6.60 -11.75 -12.37
N PHE A 485 7.62 -10.93 -12.39
CA PHE A 485 9.00 -11.26 -12.05
C PHE A 485 9.56 -10.38 -10.91
N GLU A 486 8.70 -9.89 -10.04
CA GLU A 486 9.10 -9.05 -8.90
C GLU A 486 9.93 -9.86 -7.89
N LYS A 487 11.01 -9.26 -7.35
CA LYS A 487 11.88 -9.82 -6.30
C LYS A 487 12.55 -11.15 -6.66
N ILE A 488 13.00 -11.31 -7.90
CA ILE A 488 13.69 -12.52 -8.32
C ILE A 488 15.20 -12.28 -8.44
N PRO A 489 16.05 -13.02 -7.73
CA PRO A 489 17.50 -12.89 -7.79
C PRO A 489 18.11 -13.69 -8.96
N PHE A 490 17.63 -13.52 -10.19
CA PHE A 490 18.06 -14.37 -11.30
C PHE A 490 19.42 -13.99 -11.87
N TYR A 491 20.20 -15.03 -12.24
CA TYR A 491 21.41 -14.93 -13.05
C TYR A 491 21.23 -15.58 -14.43
N GLU A 492 20.23 -16.43 -14.62
CA GLU A 492 19.90 -17.04 -15.93
C GLU A 492 18.40 -16.89 -16.20
N PHE A 493 18.09 -16.18 -17.27
CA PHE A 493 16.72 -15.83 -17.63
C PHE A 493 16.51 -15.98 -19.12
N ASN A 494 15.52 -16.81 -19.56
CA ASN A 494 15.21 -17.00 -20.95
C ASN A 494 13.71 -16.87 -21.24
N LEU A 495 13.34 -15.74 -21.80
CA LEU A 495 12.02 -15.42 -22.36
C LEU A 495 12.12 -15.06 -23.86
N SER A 496 12.97 -15.77 -24.63
CA SER A 496 13.31 -15.36 -25.99
C SER A 496 12.12 -15.34 -26.96
N SER A 497 11.03 -16.04 -26.67
CA SER A 497 9.80 -16.04 -27.47
C SER A 497 8.62 -15.33 -26.80
N ALA A 498 8.79 -14.80 -25.58
CA ALA A 498 7.69 -14.20 -24.83
C ALA A 498 7.09 -12.99 -25.56
N THR A 499 5.79 -13.04 -25.76
CA THR A 499 4.98 -11.96 -26.32
C THR A 499 3.87 -11.62 -25.33
N PHE A 500 3.55 -10.32 -25.25
CA PHE A 500 2.54 -9.77 -24.35
C PHE A 500 1.61 -8.84 -25.16
N ALA A 501 0.96 -9.41 -26.18
CA ALA A 501 0.26 -8.61 -27.19
C ALA A 501 -0.95 -7.82 -26.65
N GLU A 502 -1.69 -8.39 -25.69
CA GLU A 502 -2.89 -7.79 -25.10
C GLU A 502 -2.66 -7.25 -23.69
N THR A 503 -1.42 -7.29 -23.18
CA THR A 503 -1.13 -6.87 -21.81
C THR A 503 -1.26 -5.36 -21.65
N THR A 504 -2.16 -4.95 -20.77
CA THR A 504 -2.39 -3.55 -20.43
C THR A 504 -1.61 -3.14 -19.17
N ASN A 505 -1.39 -4.08 -18.23
CA ASN A 505 -0.76 -3.81 -16.95
C ASN A 505 0.59 -4.55 -16.78
N PHE A 506 1.69 -3.78 -16.76
CA PHE A 506 3.05 -4.23 -16.47
C PHE A 506 3.60 -3.61 -15.18
N SER A 507 2.75 -3.13 -14.28
CA SER A 507 3.23 -2.53 -13.04
C SER A 507 4.06 -3.51 -12.22
N ASN A 508 5.17 -3.05 -11.63
CA ASN A 508 6.09 -3.85 -10.83
C ASN A 508 6.72 -5.07 -11.55
N PHE A 509 6.67 -5.17 -12.87
CA PHE A 509 6.97 -6.39 -13.63
C PHE A 509 8.34 -7.01 -13.31
N PHE A 510 9.40 -6.22 -13.12
CA PHE A 510 10.74 -6.61 -12.67
C PHE A 510 11.17 -5.85 -11.40
N LYS A 511 10.23 -5.40 -10.60
CA LYS A 511 10.53 -4.64 -9.38
C LYS A 511 11.43 -5.45 -8.44
N GLU A 512 12.47 -4.80 -7.90
CA GLU A 512 13.42 -5.39 -6.95
C GLU A 512 14.10 -6.68 -7.46
N SER A 513 14.24 -6.84 -8.78
CA SER A 513 14.76 -8.06 -9.41
C SER A 513 16.19 -7.88 -9.92
N GLY A 514 16.88 -9.04 -10.15
CA GLY A 514 18.29 -9.09 -10.51
C GLY A 514 19.19 -9.35 -9.29
N TYR A 515 20.41 -9.79 -9.54
CA TYR A 515 21.34 -10.19 -8.49
C TYR A 515 22.23 -9.00 -8.08
N GLU A 516 22.22 -8.63 -6.82
CA GLU A 516 22.88 -7.41 -6.33
C GLU A 516 24.40 -7.43 -6.54
N SER A 517 25.07 -8.57 -6.31
CA SER A 517 26.53 -8.65 -6.40
C SER A 517 27.07 -8.77 -7.84
N THR A 518 26.23 -9.14 -8.80
CA THR A 518 26.60 -9.27 -10.22
C THR A 518 25.45 -8.78 -11.11
N PRO A 519 25.31 -7.45 -11.30
CA PRO A 519 24.28 -6.89 -12.16
C PRO A 519 24.39 -7.45 -13.57
N ILE A 520 23.26 -7.79 -14.19
CA ILE A 520 23.19 -8.39 -15.50
C ILE A 520 22.55 -7.45 -16.53
N ILE A 521 22.81 -7.75 -17.81
CA ILE A 521 22.10 -7.09 -18.91
C ILE A 521 20.81 -7.85 -19.18
N LEU A 522 19.66 -7.22 -18.94
CA LEU A 522 18.36 -7.78 -19.26
C LEU A 522 18.05 -7.64 -20.75
N LYS A 523 17.68 -8.75 -21.42
CA LYS A 523 17.34 -8.78 -22.84
C LYS A 523 15.92 -9.31 -23.05
N LEU A 524 15.08 -8.50 -23.66
CA LEU A 524 13.67 -8.81 -23.94
C LEU A 524 13.37 -8.56 -25.44
N PRO A 525 13.86 -9.43 -26.35
CA PRO A 525 13.88 -9.14 -27.79
C PRO A 525 12.50 -9.09 -28.46
N LYS A 526 11.47 -9.63 -27.84
CA LYS A 526 10.09 -9.67 -28.38
C LYS A 526 9.08 -8.94 -27.51
N LEU A 527 9.51 -8.22 -26.47
CA LEU A 527 8.60 -7.43 -25.66
C LEU A 527 7.92 -6.36 -26.52
N SER A 528 6.63 -6.22 -26.40
CA SER A 528 5.81 -5.21 -27.06
C SER A 528 4.92 -4.51 -26.04
N PHE A 529 4.78 -3.21 -26.17
CA PHE A 529 3.88 -2.39 -25.36
C PHE A 529 2.66 -1.91 -26.16
N ALA A 530 2.30 -2.62 -27.23
CA ALA A 530 1.25 -2.19 -28.15
C ALA A 530 -0.10 -1.92 -27.45
N SER A 531 -0.44 -2.72 -26.43
CA SER A 531 -1.67 -2.57 -25.64
C SER A 531 -1.40 -2.02 -24.23
N ALA A 532 -0.15 -1.75 -23.88
CA ALA A 532 0.21 -1.36 -22.53
C ALA A 532 -0.40 -0.01 -22.14
N GLU A 533 -0.97 0.05 -20.95
CA GLU A 533 -1.50 1.26 -20.31
C GLU A 533 -0.67 1.63 -19.07
N ASN A 534 -0.25 0.65 -18.30
CA ASN A 534 0.41 0.84 -17.01
C ASN A 534 1.79 0.17 -16.97
N LEU A 535 2.85 0.98 -16.91
CA LEU A 535 4.26 0.57 -16.72
C LEU A 535 4.82 1.06 -15.37
N SER A 536 3.95 1.41 -14.41
CA SER A 536 4.39 1.96 -13.13
C SER A 536 5.30 0.98 -12.39
N GLN A 537 6.41 1.50 -11.86
CA GLN A 537 7.40 0.74 -11.09
C GLN A 537 7.95 -0.52 -11.79
N MET A 538 7.86 -0.61 -13.13
CA MET A 538 8.21 -1.82 -13.90
C MET A 538 9.61 -2.35 -13.57
N PHE A 539 10.57 -1.48 -13.29
CA PHE A 539 11.95 -1.82 -12.91
C PHE A 539 12.36 -1.20 -11.57
N TYR A 540 11.41 -0.78 -10.74
CA TYR A 540 11.68 -0.14 -9.45
C TYR A 540 12.66 -0.97 -8.60
N LYS A 541 13.76 -0.34 -8.14
CA LYS A 541 14.83 -0.98 -7.35
C LYS A 541 15.45 -2.23 -8.00
N SER A 542 15.41 -2.35 -9.32
CA SER A 542 16.00 -3.50 -9.99
C SER A 542 17.53 -3.39 -10.10
N ASN A 543 18.21 -4.54 -10.04
CA ASN A 543 19.67 -4.66 -10.04
C ASN A 543 20.23 -4.98 -11.43
N PHE A 544 19.75 -4.29 -12.48
CA PHE A 544 20.28 -4.43 -13.83
C PHE A 544 21.32 -3.37 -14.12
N GLU A 545 22.41 -3.76 -14.83
CA GLU A 545 23.40 -2.82 -15.36
C GLU A 545 22.86 -2.10 -16.59
N LYS A 546 22.16 -2.86 -17.45
CA LYS A 546 21.54 -2.36 -18.67
C LYS A 546 20.24 -3.13 -18.98
N ILE A 547 19.26 -2.42 -19.51
CA ILE A 547 18.00 -2.99 -19.96
C ILE A 547 17.92 -2.80 -21.48
N ASN A 548 18.05 -3.91 -22.22
CA ASN A 548 17.93 -3.92 -23.69
C ASN A 548 16.50 -4.28 -24.08
N LEU A 549 15.71 -3.28 -24.36
CA LEU A 549 14.37 -3.43 -24.91
C LEU A 549 14.46 -3.72 -26.42
N ASN A 550 13.35 -4.14 -27.02
CA ASN A 550 13.28 -4.46 -28.44
C ASN A 550 13.71 -3.23 -29.29
N PRO A 551 14.66 -3.40 -30.25
CA PRO A 551 15.09 -2.30 -31.12
C PRO A 551 14.02 -1.87 -32.15
N ALA A 552 12.98 -2.67 -32.40
CA ALA A 552 11.86 -2.30 -33.28
C ALA A 552 10.87 -1.36 -32.52
N PRO A 553 10.06 -0.56 -33.23
CA PRO A 553 9.01 0.22 -32.58
C PRO A 553 8.11 -0.69 -31.74
N MET A 554 8.03 -0.41 -30.44
CA MET A 554 7.36 -1.27 -29.47
C MET A 554 5.87 -0.96 -29.34
N GLY A 555 5.34 0.02 -30.09
CA GLY A 555 3.99 0.52 -29.90
C GLY A 555 3.88 1.40 -28.64
N GLY A 556 2.80 1.25 -27.89
CA GLY A 556 2.62 1.95 -26.61
C GLY A 556 1.75 3.19 -26.69
N SER A 557 1.01 3.39 -27.80
CA SER A 557 0.09 4.55 -27.95
C SER A 557 -0.99 4.63 -26.86
N HIS A 558 -1.13 3.62 -26.01
CA HIS A 558 -2.10 3.54 -24.91
C HIS A 558 -1.46 3.75 -23.53
N ILE A 559 -0.11 3.87 -23.45
CA ILE A 559 0.57 4.05 -22.16
C ILE A 559 0.14 5.37 -21.54
N ILE A 560 -0.46 5.29 -20.34
CA ILE A 560 -0.92 6.43 -19.56
C ILE A 560 -0.14 6.58 -18.24
N ASN A 561 0.48 5.49 -17.73
CA ASN A 561 1.18 5.52 -16.44
C ASN A 561 2.58 4.90 -16.55
N MET A 562 3.61 5.72 -16.26
CA MET A 562 5.01 5.30 -16.17
C MET A 562 5.64 5.72 -14.84
N SER A 563 4.83 5.94 -13.79
CA SER A 563 5.32 6.41 -12.49
C SER A 563 6.33 5.43 -11.89
N GLY A 564 7.44 5.96 -11.38
CA GLY A 564 8.49 5.18 -10.74
C GLY A 564 9.11 4.07 -11.61
N MET A 565 8.96 4.11 -12.95
CA MET A 565 9.33 2.99 -13.83
C MET A 565 10.77 2.50 -13.63
N PHE A 566 11.72 3.41 -13.41
CA PHE A 566 13.13 3.11 -13.16
C PHE A 566 13.61 3.61 -11.79
N GLN A 567 12.70 4.03 -10.92
CA GLN A 567 13.05 4.62 -9.64
C GLN A 567 13.96 3.70 -8.81
N ASP A 568 14.98 4.29 -8.16
CA ASP A 568 15.88 3.61 -7.22
C ASP A 568 16.70 2.45 -7.84
N CYS A 569 16.99 2.45 -9.16
CA CYS A 569 17.82 1.42 -9.79
C CYS A 569 19.32 1.75 -9.61
N PRO A 570 20.05 1.01 -8.75
CA PRO A 570 21.38 1.44 -8.30
C PRO A 570 22.49 1.26 -9.34
N TYR A 571 22.32 0.40 -10.34
CA TYR A 571 23.38 -0.01 -11.27
C TYR A 571 23.16 0.43 -12.73
N LEU A 572 21.97 0.94 -13.07
CA LEU A 572 21.70 1.38 -14.44
C LEU A 572 22.63 2.50 -14.86
N THR A 573 23.32 2.31 -15.99
CA THR A 573 24.26 3.30 -16.57
C THR A 573 23.64 4.10 -17.69
N GLU A 574 22.68 3.55 -18.42
CA GLU A 574 22.00 4.16 -19.55
C GLU A 574 20.55 3.67 -19.64
N ILE A 575 19.64 4.56 -20.00
CA ILE A 575 18.22 4.22 -20.30
C ILE A 575 17.89 4.76 -21.67
N ASP A 576 17.45 3.87 -22.56
CA ASP A 576 17.06 4.23 -23.92
C ASP A 576 15.61 3.79 -24.21
N LEU A 577 14.73 4.78 -24.35
CA LEU A 577 13.29 4.59 -24.59
C LEU A 577 12.86 5.14 -25.97
N HIS A 578 13.81 5.44 -26.88
CA HIS A 578 13.49 6.10 -28.15
C HIS A 578 12.45 5.35 -29.01
N ASN A 579 12.37 4.01 -28.88
CA ASN A 579 11.43 3.14 -29.62
C ASN A 579 10.05 3.00 -28.97
N ILE A 580 9.81 3.58 -27.80
CA ILE A 580 8.49 3.63 -27.14
C ILE A 580 7.74 4.86 -27.64
N SER A 581 6.44 4.69 -27.91
CA SER A 581 5.51 5.79 -28.20
C SER A 581 4.41 5.79 -27.16
N THR A 582 4.20 6.90 -26.47
CA THR A 582 3.18 6.96 -25.43
C THR A 582 1.85 7.51 -25.97
N GLY A 583 0.75 7.08 -25.33
CA GLY A 583 -0.52 7.80 -25.36
C GLY A 583 -0.47 9.10 -24.56
N PRO A 584 -1.60 9.75 -24.33
CA PRO A 584 -1.68 10.88 -23.42
C PRO A 584 -1.36 10.40 -21.99
N LEU A 585 -0.13 10.67 -21.53
CA LEU A 585 0.32 10.26 -20.20
C LEU A 585 -0.47 11.00 -19.11
N GLU A 586 -0.79 10.25 -18.05
CA GLU A 586 -1.48 10.76 -16.85
C GLU A 586 -0.54 10.82 -15.64
N ASN A 587 0.43 9.88 -15.56
CA ASN A 587 1.35 9.82 -14.42
C ASN A 587 2.76 9.37 -14.83
N ILE A 588 3.76 10.22 -14.50
CA ILE A 588 5.19 9.95 -14.65
C ILE A 588 6.00 10.30 -13.39
N THR A 589 5.32 10.48 -12.25
CA THR A 589 5.98 10.84 -10.99
C THR A 589 7.07 9.83 -10.66
N TYR A 590 8.21 10.30 -10.18
CA TYR A 590 9.36 9.47 -9.79
C TYR A 590 9.97 8.60 -10.91
N MET A 591 9.57 8.77 -12.19
CA MET A 591 9.91 7.83 -13.28
C MET A 591 11.40 7.49 -13.37
N PHE A 592 12.27 8.48 -13.18
CA PHE A 592 13.73 8.35 -13.22
C PHE A 592 14.40 8.79 -11.92
N LYS A 593 13.69 8.72 -10.79
CA LYS A 593 14.25 9.18 -9.51
C LYS A 593 15.34 8.25 -9.01
N ASN A 594 16.42 8.84 -8.46
CA ASN A 594 17.49 8.14 -7.73
C ASN A 594 18.17 7.03 -8.54
N LEU A 595 18.84 7.42 -9.62
CA LEU A 595 19.65 6.54 -10.48
C LEU A 595 21.13 6.93 -10.35
N PRO A 596 21.84 6.48 -9.32
CA PRO A 596 23.15 7.02 -8.95
C PRO A 596 24.26 6.75 -9.96
N GLN A 597 24.10 5.79 -10.88
CA GLN A 597 25.10 5.47 -11.90
C GLN A 597 24.73 5.93 -13.31
N VAL A 598 23.49 6.43 -13.52
CA VAL A 598 23.04 6.80 -14.85
C VAL A 598 23.80 8.02 -15.38
N LEU A 599 24.27 7.89 -16.63
CA LEU A 599 24.97 8.95 -17.36
C LEU A 599 24.11 9.54 -18.47
N LYS A 600 23.23 8.72 -19.06
CA LYS A 600 22.42 9.09 -20.22
C LYS A 600 21.01 8.55 -20.12
N ILE A 601 20.03 9.40 -20.41
CA ILE A 601 18.63 9.03 -20.61
C ILE A 601 18.18 9.54 -21.97
N VAL A 602 17.60 8.65 -22.79
CA VAL A 602 16.93 8.98 -24.04
C VAL A 602 15.42 8.80 -23.85
N LEU A 603 14.69 9.89 -23.87
CA LEU A 603 13.22 9.86 -23.75
C LEU A 603 12.57 9.34 -25.04
N PRO A 604 11.31 8.87 -24.97
CA PRO A 604 10.55 8.43 -26.14
C PRO A 604 10.50 9.50 -27.25
N ASN A 605 10.62 9.07 -28.53
CA ASN A 605 10.44 9.98 -29.65
C ASN A 605 9.03 10.60 -29.68
N VAL A 606 8.02 9.83 -29.23
CA VAL A 606 6.66 10.32 -28.97
C VAL A 606 6.40 10.18 -27.46
N PHE A 607 6.60 11.28 -26.76
CA PHE A 607 6.42 11.36 -25.30
C PHE A 607 5.35 12.41 -25.01
N ASN A 608 4.10 11.96 -24.94
CA ASN A 608 2.95 12.85 -24.82
C ASN A 608 2.66 13.18 -23.35
N THR A 609 3.31 14.23 -22.85
CA THR A 609 3.20 14.72 -21.47
C THR A 609 2.23 15.91 -21.31
N ALA A 610 1.53 16.31 -22.36
CA ALA A 610 0.71 17.52 -22.35
C ALA A 610 -0.46 17.47 -21.35
N SER A 611 -0.95 16.27 -21.02
CA SER A 611 -2.05 16.06 -20.05
C SER A 611 -1.59 15.87 -18.61
N ILE A 612 -0.28 15.74 -18.39
CA ILE A 612 0.27 15.47 -17.06
C ILE A 612 0.11 16.69 -16.16
N THR A 613 -0.45 16.45 -14.98
CA THR A 613 -0.60 17.46 -13.94
C THR A 613 0.48 17.41 -12.88
N ASP A 614 1.08 16.24 -12.67
CA ASP A 614 2.07 15.97 -11.63
C ASP A 614 3.39 15.46 -12.22
N PHE A 615 4.45 16.28 -12.12
CA PHE A 615 5.84 15.97 -12.51
C PHE A 615 6.75 15.77 -11.30
N SER A 616 6.19 15.54 -10.12
CA SER A 616 6.96 15.48 -8.89
C SER A 616 8.08 14.44 -8.97
N SER A 617 9.29 14.87 -8.63
CA SER A 617 10.51 14.05 -8.61
C SER A 617 10.81 13.29 -9.91
N PHE A 618 10.36 13.76 -11.07
CA PHE A 618 10.50 13.06 -12.36
C PHE A 618 11.93 12.60 -12.66
N LEU A 619 12.93 13.47 -12.43
CA LEU A 619 14.35 13.20 -12.64
C LEU A 619 15.20 13.41 -11.37
N ALA A 620 14.58 13.49 -10.20
CA ALA A 620 15.29 13.82 -8.96
C ALA A 620 16.39 12.80 -8.62
N ASP A 621 17.43 13.30 -7.94
CA ASP A 621 18.52 12.51 -7.33
C ASP A 621 19.44 11.79 -8.33
N ASN A 622 19.60 12.32 -9.55
CA ASN A 622 20.48 11.77 -10.60
C ASN A 622 21.78 12.53 -10.71
N MET A 623 22.64 12.42 -9.70
CA MET A 623 23.83 13.26 -9.55
C MET A 623 24.85 13.14 -10.69
N ARG A 624 24.91 12.00 -11.39
CA ARG A 624 25.85 11.70 -12.48
C ARG A 624 25.27 11.88 -13.87
N LEU A 625 23.97 12.12 -14.00
CA LEU A 625 23.31 12.28 -15.29
C LEU A 625 23.89 13.51 -16.02
N THR A 626 24.45 13.28 -17.21
CA THR A 626 25.02 14.34 -18.05
C THR A 626 24.23 14.61 -19.31
N THR A 627 23.44 13.63 -19.76
CA THR A 627 22.76 13.71 -21.07
C THR A 627 21.30 13.30 -20.96
N LEU A 628 20.39 14.21 -21.31
CA LEU A 628 18.95 13.98 -21.44
C LEU A 628 18.54 14.29 -22.89
N GLU A 629 18.43 13.25 -23.73
CA GLU A 629 17.99 13.42 -25.11
C GLU A 629 16.47 13.50 -25.20
N ASN A 630 15.96 14.22 -26.21
CA ASN A 630 14.52 14.47 -26.43
C ASN A 630 13.85 15.24 -25.27
N SER A 631 14.58 16.05 -24.51
CA SER A 631 14.03 16.89 -23.41
C SER A 631 12.96 17.87 -23.91
N ASP A 632 13.01 18.24 -25.20
CA ASP A 632 11.99 19.07 -25.88
C ASP A 632 10.61 18.43 -25.94
N LYS A 633 10.50 17.13 -25.67
CA LYS A 633 9.21 16.40 -25.59
C LYS A 633 8.50 16.59 -24.26
N ILE A 634 9.20 17.03 -23.22
CA ILE A 634 8.57 17.32 -21.93
C ILE A 634 7.73 18.61 -22.06
N LYS A 635 6.40 18.49 -21.89
CA LYS A 635 5.45 19.60 -21.96
C LYS A 635 4.77 19.78 -20.61
N LEU A 636 4.90 20.96 -20.01
CA LEU A 636 4.30 21.31 -18.73
C LEU A 636 2.98 22.09 -18.89
N THR A 637 2.28 21.92 -20.00
CA THR A 637 1.07 22.73 -20.33
C THR A 637 -0.08 22.53 -19.36
N SER A 638 -0.24 21.31 -18.82
CA SER A 638 -1.26 20.99 -17.81
C SER A 638 -0.69 20.81 -16.41
N ALA A 639 0.63 20.96 -16.25
CA ALA A 639 1.30 20.72 -14.97
C ALA A 639 0.76 21.67 -13.89
N THR A 640 0.40 21.11 -12.75
CA THR A 640 0.05 21.80 -11.52
C THR A 640 1.13 21.60 -10.45
N ASP A 641 1.81 20.46 -10.49
CA ASP A 641 2.87 20.09 -9.56
C ASP A 641 4.18 19.77 -10.31
N THR A 642 5.25 20.50 -9.98
CA THR A 642 6.61 20.29 -10.48
C THR A 642 7.63 20.12 -9.34
N ASN A 643 7.11 19.77 -8.16
CA ASN A 643 7.90 19.60 -6.94
C ASN A 643 9.06 18.60 -7.18
N HIS A 644 10.29 18.99 -6.83
CA HIS A 644 11.50 18.18 -7.00
C HIS A 644 11.80 17.69 -8.44
N MET A 645 11.16 18.21 -9.47
CA MET A 645 11.21 17.64 -10.83
C MET A 645 12.63 17.31 -11.30
N PHE A 646 13.62 18.19 -11.05
CA PHE A 646 15.03 18.02 -11.39
C PHE A 646 15.96 18.03 -10.18
N ALA A 647 15.43 17.96 -8.97
CA ALA A 647 16.23 18.12 -7.76
C ALA A 647 17.46 17.18 -7.75
N ASN A 648 18.62 17.69 -7.33
CA ASN A 648 19.89 16.96 -7.23
C ASN A 648 20.42 16.37 -8.56
N THR A 649 20.11 16.95 -9.72
CA THR A 649 20.74 16.57 -11.00
C THR A 649 22.00 17.42 -11.27
N LEU A 650 23.01 17.25 -10.44
CA LEU A 650 24.18 18.13 -10.35
C LEU A 650 25.00 18.25 -11.65
N SER A 651 25.03 17.20 -12.48
CA SER A 651 25.86 17.13 -13.70
C SER A 651 25.10 17.45 -14.98
N LEU A 652 23.76 17.53 -14.92
CA LEU A 652 22.93 17.83 -16.08
C LEU A 652 22.81 19.34 -16.27
N ASP A 653 23.24 19.82 -17.44
CA ASP A 653 23.04 21.23 -17.83
C ASP A 653 21.61 21.47 -18.31
N LEU A 654 20.82 22.16 -17.51
CA LEU A 654 19.40 22.42 -17.78
C LEU A 654 19.13 23.66 -18.65
N LYS A 655 20.15 24.34 -19.18
CA LYS A 655 19.98 25.61 -19.94
C LYS A 655 18.96 25.49 -21.07
N ASP A 656 19.05 24.41 -21.88
CA ASP A 656 18.20 24.23 -23.05
C ASP A 656 16.73 23.92 -22.65
N PHE A 657 16.55 23.17 -21.55
CA PHE A 657 15.22 22.92 -20.99
C PHE A 657 14.58 24.20 -20.45
N ILE A 658 15.31 24.96 -19.64
CA ILE A 658 14.80 26.21 -19.02
C ILE A 658 14.42 27.22 -20.11
N ASN A 659 15.23 27.36 -21.16
CA ASN A 659 14.94 28.27 -22.27
C ASN A 659 13.67 27.92 -23.04
N GLN A 660 13.22 26.68 -23.00
CA GLN A 660 12.05 26.19 -23.76
C GLN A 660 10.83 25.92 -22.87
N ILE A 661 10.95 26.04 -21.56
CA ILE A 661 9.89 25.72 -20.61
C ILE A 661 8.63 26.56 -20.84
N LYS A 662 7.47 25.88 -20.90
CA LYS A 662 6.15 26.51 -21.01
C LYS A 662 5.22 25.85 -20.02
N SER A 663 4.54 26.64 -19.20
CA SER A 663 3.49 26.19 -18.30
C SER A 663 2.40 27.24 -18.18
N GLU A 664 1.20 26.81 -17.80
CA GLU A 664 0.08 27.73 -17.57
C GLU A 664 -0.47 27.62 -16.14
N ASN A 665 -0.39 26.42 -15.50
CA ASN A 665 -1.19 26.08 -14.33
C ASN A 665 -0.38 25.60 -13.11
N VAL A 666 0.95 25.72 -13.13
CA VAL A 666 1.79 25.25 -12.00
C VAL A 666 1.41 25.98 -10.72
N THR A 667 1.11 25.23 -9.67
CA THR A 667 0.80 25.72 -8.33
C THR A 667 1.88 25.40 -7.31
N ASP A 668 2.59 24.27 -7.49
CA ASP A 668 3.75 23.89 -6.68
C ASP A 668 5.00 23.72 -7.56
N ALA A 669 6.00 24.55 -7.30
CA ALA A 669 7.31 24.49 -7.95
C ALA A 669 8.44 24.34 -6.91
N SER A 670 8.10 23.88 -5.69
CA SER A 670 9.08 23.70 -4.64
C SER A 670 10.15 22.70 -5.06
N TYR A 671 11.41 23.01 -4.75
CA TYR A 671 12.58 22.19 -5.10
C TYR A 671 12.76 21.90 -6.60
N MET A 672 12.01 22.52 -7.53
CA MET A 672 12.01 22.16 -8.95
C MET A 672 13.43 22.12 -9.55
N PHE A 673 14.26 23.09 -9.23
CA PHE A 673 15.65 23.22 -9.68
C PHE A 673 16.66 23.14 -8.52
N TYR A 674 16.28 22.52 -7.42
CA TYR A 674 17.12 22.38 -6.25
C TYR A 674 18.40 21.60 -6.56
N ARG A 675 19.58 22.23 -6.29
CA ARG A 675 20.90 21.64 -6.54
C ARG A 675 21.07 21.10 -7.97
N THR A 676 20.63 21.89 -8.94
CA THR A 676 20.86 21.64 -10.38
C THR A 676 21.89 22.61 -10.94
N THR A 677 22.19 22.52 -12.23
CA THR A 677 23.24 23.33 -12.87
C THR A 677 22.74 23.95 -14.18
N SER A 678 23.13 25.20 -14.43
CA SER A 678 23.11 25.82 -15.78
C SER A 678 24.48 26.45 -16.08
N SER A 679 25.06 26.07 -17.21
CA SER A 679 26.40 26.57 -17.62
C SER A 679 26.42 28.02 -18.10
N GLN A 680 25.24 28.65 -18.26
CA GLN A 680 25.09 30.01 -18.75
C GLN A 680 24.16 30.84 -17.84
N ASN A 681 24.20 32.18 -18.06
CA ASN A 681 23.19 33.07 -17.46
C ASN A 681 21.81 32.57 -17.82
N THR A 682 20.98 32.42 -16.80
CA THR A 682 19.67 31.78 -16.93
C THR A 682 18.58 32.81 -16.71
N VAL A 683 17.76 32.99 -17.73
CA VAL A 683 16.56 33.84 -17.68
C VAL A 683 15.34 32.91 -17.61
N ILE A 684 14.54 33.03 -16.57
CA ILE A 684 13.28 32.31 -16.50
C ILE A 684 12.34 32.90 -17.54
N PRO A 685 11.91 32.12 -18.56
CA PRO A 685 11.20 32.70 -19.70
C PRO A 685 9.76 33.07 -19.35
N ALA A 686 9.20 34.11 -19.97
CA ALA A 686 7.83 34.56 -19.78
C ALA A 686 6.78 33.51 -20.19
N THR A 687 7.20 32.44 -20.87
CA THR A 687 6.36 31.28 -21.22
C THR A 687 6.15 30.31 -20.04
N PHE A 688 6.97 30.38 -19.02
CA PHE A 688 6.75 29.72 -17.75
C PHE A 688 5.89 30.63 -16.88
N LYS A 689 4.58 30.40 -16.89
CA LYS A 689 3.62 31.23 -16.15
C LYS A 689 3.70 30.90 -14.67
N THR A 690 4.08 31.87 -13.85
CA THR A 690 4.27 31.69 -12.41
C THR A 690 3.17 32.30 -11.55
N HIS A 691 2.17 32.96 -12.16
CA HIS A 691 1.09 33.66 -11.44
C HIS A 691 0.15 32.77 -10.63
N HIS A 692 0.14 31.45 -10.88
CA HIS A 692 -0.62 30.48 -10.10
C HIS A 692 0.22 29.74 -9.07
N ILE A 693 1.55 29.89 -9.09
CA ILE A 693 2.42 29.19 -8.15
C ILE A 693 2.19 29.75 -6.76
N SER A 694 1.74 28.88 -5.85
CA SER A 694 1.56 29.20 -4.43
C SER A 694 2.78 28.83 -3.58
N ASN A 695 3.51 27.78 -3.98
CA ASN A 695 4.66 27.24 -3.27
C ASN A 695 5.92 27.31 -4.13
N MET A 696 6.87 28.17 -3.73
CA MET A 696 8.19 28.33 -4.37
C MET A 696 9.33 27.95 -3.41
N LYS A 697 9.04 27.16 -2.36
CA LYS A 697 10.06 26.75 -1.40
C LYS A 697 11.22 26.04 -2.10
N ASP A 698 12.47 26.44 -1.77
CA ASP A 698 13.70 25.84 -2.32
C ASP A 698 13.77 25.74 -3.85
N MET A 699 12.95 26.48 -4.59
CA MET A 699 12.83 26.29 -6.05
C MET A 699 14.18 26.37 -6.77
N PHE A 700 15.06 27.24 -6.33
CA PHE A 700 16.43 27.40 -6.85
C PHE A 700 17.51 27.16 -5.77
N GLY A 701 17.15 26.52 -4.66
CA GLY A 701 18.11 26.22 -3.60
C GLY A 701 19.32 25.43 -4.12
N GLY A 702 20.54 25.91 -3.87
CA GLY A 702 21.76 25.26 -4.36
C GLY A 702 21.91 25.23 -5.89
N PHE A 703 21.15 26.01 -6.64
CA PHE A 703 21.23 26.09 -8.10
C PHE A 703 22.55 26.73 -8.54
N LYS A 704 23.33 26.01 -9.35
CA LYS A 704 24.62 26.46 -9.85
C LYS A 704 24.45 27.24 -11.16
N VAL A 705 24.55 28.55 -11.10
CA VAL A 705 24.33 29.42 -12.25
C VAL A 705 25.17 30.71 -12.14
N PRO A 706 25.75 31.22 -13.25
CA PRO A 706 26.52 32.49 -13.19
C PRO A 706 25.64 33.70 -12.88
N LEU A 707 24.40 33.73 -13.39
CA LEU A 707 23.40 34.79 -13.16
C LEU A 707 22.03 34.20 -13.26
N LEU A 708 21.17 34.47 -12.27
CA LEU A 708 19.75 34.08 -12.27
C LEU A 708 18.87 35.31 -12.53
N ASP A 709 18.14 35.31 -13.64
CA ASP A 709 17.19 36.35 -13.99
C ASP A 709 15.76 35.85 -13.90
N ILE A 710 15.06 36.35 -12.89
CA ILE A 710 13.65 36.03 -12.63
C ILE A 710 12.72 37.21 -12.99
N SER A 711 13.20 38.16 -13.80
CA SER A 711 12.47 39.39 -14.15
C SER A 711 11.10 39.15 -14.79
N ASN A 712 10.86 37.96 -15.38
CA ASN A 712 9.59 37.56 -15.99
C ASN A 712 8.63 36.86 -15.03
N MET A 713 9.05 36.53 -13.80
CA MET A 713 8.21 35.81 -12.85
C MET A 713 7.11 36.70 -12.26
N LYS A 714 5.99 36.08 -11.91
CA LYS A 714 4.85 36.69 -11.21
C LYS A 714 4.65 35.97 -9.88
N PHE A 715 4.15 36.70 -8.88
CA PHE A 715 4.05 36.22 -7.49
C PHE A 715 2.64 36.37 -6.92
N ASP A 716 1.65 36.58 -7.77
CA ASP A 716 0.28 36.95 -7.40
C ASP A 716 -0.40 35.92 -6.47
N SER A 717 -0.02 34.65 -6.53
CA SER A 717 -0.59 33.57 -5.73
C SER A 717 0.36 33.00 -4.68
N VAL A 718 1.59 33.50 -4.60
CA VAL A 718 2.65 32.91 -3.77
C VAL A 718 2.31 33.07 -2.29
N THR A 719 2.36 31.97 -1.55
CA THR A 719 2.19 31.91 -0.10
C THR A 719 3.51 31.76 0.64
N THR A 720 4.49 31.08 0.02
CA THR A 720 5.83 30.88 0.59
C THR A 720 6.91 30.93 -0.48
N MET A 721 8.03 31.57 -0.14
CA MET A 721 9.29 31.56 -0.87
C MET A 721 10.44 31.14 0.06
N GLU A 722 10.12 30.35 1.08
CA GLU A 722 11.14 29.84 2.00
C GLU A 722 12.26 29.16 1.25
N GLU A 723 13.52 29.47 1.62
CA GLU A 723 14.73 28.85 1.09
C GLU A 723 14.89 28.95 -0.45
N MET A 724 14.06 29.77 -1.14
CA MET A 724 14.00 29.78 -2.62
C MET A 724 15.36 29.97 -3.29
N PHE A 725 16.25 30.73 -2.69
CA PHE A 725 17.62 30.97 -3.18
C PHE A 725 18.70 30.51 -2.19
N ILE A 726 18.40 29.60 -1.29
CA ILE A 726 19.37 29.12 -0.31
C ILE A 726 20.60 28.53 -1.01
N GLY A 727 21.80 28.92 -0.57
CA GLY A 727 23.03 28.29 -1.02
C GLY A 727 23.22 28.23 -2.54
N LEU A 728 22.99 29.31 -3.26
CA LEU A 728 23.30 29.43 -4.70
C LEU A 728 24.80 29.29 -4.99
N GLU A 729 25.45 28.26 -4.42
CA GLU A 729 26.91 28.05 -4.46
C GLU A 729 27.25 26.57 -4.48
N PRO A 730 28.41 26.20 -5.07
CA PRO A 730 28.93 24.86 -4.90
C PRO A 730 29.35 24.64 -3.44
N ARG A 731 28.80 23.65 -2.77
CA ARG A 731 29.19 23.22 -1.42
C ARG A 731 30.59 22.59 -1.35
N ASP A 732 31.18 22.20 -2.49
CA ASP A 732 32.50 21.55 -2.53
C ASP A 732 33.57 22.58 -2.83
N ILE A 733 34.23 23.03 -1.77
CA ILE A 733 35.30 24.07 -1.80
C ILE A 733 36.56 23.54 -2.49
N SER A 734 36.64 22.27 -2.87
CA SER A 734 37.87 21.64 -3.41
C SER A 734 38.07 21.85 -4.90
N LEU A 735 37.12 22.42 -5.61
CA LEU A 735 37.20 22.70 -7.04
C LEU A 735 37.08 24.21 -7.25
N ASP A 736 37.96 24.78 -8.08
CA ASP A 736 38.04 26.18 -8.50
C ASP A 736 36.77 26.62 -9.31
N ASP A 737 35.58 26.23 -8.86
CA ASP A 737 34.31 26.34 -9.56
C ASP A 737 33.49 27.59 -9.20
N ASN A 738 34.21 28.69 -8.74
CA ASN A 738 33.61 30.04 -8.62
C ASN A 738 32.94 30.55 -9.93
N LYS A 739 33.01 29.77 -11.00
CA LYS A 739 32.46 30.09 -12.31
C LYS A 739 30.92 30.03 -12.34
N TYR A 740 30.32 29.24 -11.49
CA TYR A 740 28.87 28.93 -11.51
C TYR A 740 28.13 29.45 -10.27
N SER A 741 28.68 30.31 -9.45
CA SER A 741 28.00 30.90 -8.30
C SER A 741 27.23 32.16 -8.71
N ALA A 742 25.95 32.21 -8.41
CA ALA A 742 25.13 33.37 -8.70
C ALA A 742 25.57 34.56 -7.87
N LYS A 743 26.21 35.54 -8.52
CA LYS A 743 26.61 36.79 -7.89
C LYS A 743 25.48 37.80 -7.79
N GLN A 744 24.42 37.63 -8.61
CA GLN A 744 23.32 38.56 -8.66
C GLN A 744 22.04 37.80 -9.04
N ILE A 745 20.91 38.18 -8.42
CA ILE A 745 19.58 37.79 -8.80
C ILE A 745 18.88 39.01 -9.40
N ILE A 746 18.38 38.87 -10.63
CA ILE A 746 17.65 39.99 -11.29
C ILE A 746 16.14 39.77 -11.07
N TRP A 747 15.55 40.66 -10.30
CA TRP A 747 14.12 40.73 -10.02
C TRP A 747 13.33 41.49 -11.08
N PRO A 748 11.99 41.37 -11.13
CA PRO A 748 11.14 42.28 -11.90
C PRO A 748 11.38 43.75 -11.55
N ASN A 749 11.40 44.62 -12.55
CA ASN A 749 11.63 46.07 -12.38
C ASN A 749 10.40 46.93 -12.07
N HIS A 750 9.28 46.27 -11.81
CA HIS A 750 7.99 46.87 -11.43
C HIS A 750 7.58 46.43 -10.02
N THR A 751 6.58 47.08 -9.43
CA THR A 751 5.99 46.65 -8.15
C THR A 751 5.47 45.24 -8.28
N ILE A 752 5.95 44.33 -7.42
CA ILE A 752 5.54 42.92 -7.39
C ILE A 752 4.31 42.80 -6.48
N GLU A 753 3.24 42.19 -6.99
CA GLU A 753 2.09 41.83 -6.19
C GLU A 753 2.30 40.44 -5.60
N ALA A 754 2.32 40.33 -4.27
CA ALA A 754 2.45 39.07 -3.52
C ALA A 754 1.54 39.09 -2.26
N PRO A 755 0.19 39.25 -2.46
CA PRO A 755 -0.72 39.54 -1.34
C PRO A 755 -0.89 38.39 -0.36
N TYR A 756 -0.57 37.15 -0.76
CA TYR A 756 -0.71 35.95 0.04
C TYR A 756 0.60 35.45 0.64
N LEU A 757 1.72 36.13 0.33
CA LEU A 757 3.05 35.74 0.80
C LEU A 757 3.14 35.92 2.31
N THR A 758 3.32 34.81 3.02
CA THR A 758 3.41 34.77 4.48
C THR A 758 4.85 34.61 4.99
N SER A 759 5.72 33.98 4.22
CA SER A 759 7.07 33.62 4.64
C SER A 759 8.12 33.83 3.55
N LEU A 760 9.20 34.52 3.93
CA LEU A 760 10.47 34.62 3.20
C LEU A 760 11.63 34.00 4.02
N ARG A 761 11.27 33.04 4.90
CA ARG A 761 12.23 32.40 5.79
C ARG A 761 13.39 31.79 4.99
N SER A 762 14.64 32.07 5.44
CA SER A 762 15.85 31.54 4.82
C SER A 762 16.06 31.88 3.33
N LEU A 763 15.33 32.87 2.77
CA LEU A 763 15.31 33.13 1.32
C LEU A 763 16.70 33.23 0.71
N TYR A 764 17.62 33.96 1.34
CA TYR A 764 19.01 34.16 0.89
C TYR A 764 20.03 33.43 1.77
N ARG A 765 19.62 32.52 2.61
CA ARG A 765 20.46 31.83 3.57
C ARG A 765 21.63 31.11 2.87
N ASP A 766 22.84 31.11 3.51
CA ASP A 766 24.04 30.40 3.08
C ASP A 766 24.55 30.82 1.67
N ASN A 767 24.30 32.06 1.22
CA ASN A 767 24.78 32.60 -0.04
C ASN A 767 26.09 33.36 0.18
N HIS A 768 27.24 32.66 0.21
CA HIS A 768 28.53 33.24 0.57
C HIS A 768 29.13 34.18 -0.51
N TYR A 769 28.68 34.09 -1.77
CA TYR A 769 29.22 34.87 -2.91
C TYR A 769 28.23 35.86 -3.50
N LEU A 770 27.07 36.02 -2.90
CA LEU A 770 26.09 37.00 -3.36
C LEU A 770 26.57 38.42 -3.11
N ASP A 771 26.51 39.28 -4.14
CA ASP A 771 26.94 40.67 -4.06
C ASP A 771 25.88 41.57 -3.41
N GLN A 772 24.60 41.32 -3.71
CA GLN A 772 23.50 42.15 -3.20
C GLN A 772 22.27 41.32 -2.87
N ALA A 773 21.64 41.62 -1.74
CA ALA A 773 20.32 41.08 -1.32
C ALA A 773 19.33 42.23 -1.23
N VAL A 774 18.81 42.65 -2.38
CA VAL A 774 17.92 43.81 -2.53
C VAL A 774 16.55 43.35 -2.96
N PHE A 775 15.52 43.75 -2.24
CA PHE A 775 14.15 43.52 -2.63
C PHE A 775 13.59 44.63 -3.52
N PRO A 776 12.96 44.26 -4.65
CA PRO A 776 12.17 45.21 -5.41
C PRO A 776 10.99 45.69 -4.58
N LYS A 777 10.28 46.72 -5.03
CA LYS A 777 9.03 47.12 -4.37
C LYS A 777 8.01 46.00 -4.48
N MET A 778 7.58 45.45 -3.32
CA MET A 778 6.63 44.35 -3.22
C MET A 778 5.45 44.73 -2.32
N ASN A 779 4.26 44.42 -2.77
CA ASN A 779 3.04 44.49 -1.96
C ASN A 779 2.85 43.13 -1.24
N THR A 780 3.22 43.10 0.06
CA THR A 780 3.27 41.87 0.87
C THR A 780 2.45 41.98 2.17
N PRO A 781 1.14 42.31 2.12
CA PRO A 781 0.34 42.63 3.32
C PRO A 781 0.14 41.43 4.25
N SER A 782 0.48 40.21 3.86
CA SER A 782 0.34 38.98 4.65
C SER A 782 1.66 38.46 5.22
N LEU A 783 2.77 39.15 4.97
CA LEU A 783 4.10 38.70 5.37
C LEU A 783 4.28 38.75 6.89
N THR A 784 4.62 37.58 7.50
CA THR A 784 4.77 37.43 8.93
C THR A 784 6.11 36.84 9.35
N ASP A 785 6.83 36.16 8.46
CA ASP A 785 8.08 35.46 8.79
C ASP A 785 9.25 35.85 7.86
N LEU A 786 10.30 36.44 8.46
CA LEU A 786 11.59 36.75 7.86
C LEU A 786 12.75 36.02 8.57
N GLY A 787 12.46 34.94 9.30
CA GLY A 787 13.45 34.15 10.04
C GLY A 787 14.59 33.69 9.10
N TYR A 788 15.84 33.76 9.54
CA TYR A 788 17.05 33.34 8.82
C TYR A 788 17.25 33.96 7.42
N ILE A 789 16.48 34.96 7.03
CA ILE A 789 16.44 35.44 5.64
C ILE A 789 17.81 35.79 5.07
N PHE A 790 18.74 36.32 5.89
CA PHE A 790 20.11 36.68 5.53
C PHE A 790 21.16 35.89 6.33
N SER A 791 20.76 34.78 6.98
CA SER A 791 21.69 33.95 7.75
C SER A 791 22.77 33.35 6.87
N GLY A 792 24.03 33.35 7.34
CA GLY A 792 25.13 32.72 6.63
C GLY A 792 25.57 33.44 5.34
N LEU A 793 25.26 34.72 5.14
CA LEU A 793 25.79 35.49 4.01
C LEU A 793 27.32 35.70 4.16
N GLY A 794 28.04 35.60 3.03
CA GLY A 794 29.49 35.74 3.01
C GLY A 794 29.97 37.22 3.03
N GLN A 795 31.30 37.38 3.06
CA GLN A 795 31.96 38.69 3.12
C GLN A 795 31.84 39.52 1.81
N TYR A 796 31.28 38.98 0.76
CA TYR A 796 31.17 39.67 -0.54
C TYR A 796 29.90 40.50 -0.67
N ILE A 797 28.95 40.39 0.27
CA ILE A 797 27.72 41.17 0.24
C ILE A 797 28.01 42.66 0.44
N THR A 798 27.65 43.47 -0.53
CA THR A 798 27.88 44.93 -0.50
C THR A 798 26.60 45.68 -0.15
N ARG A 799 25.44 45.10 -0.29
CA ARG A 799 24.15 45.75 -0.01
C ARG A 799 23.06 44.77 0.41
N ILE A 800 22.39 45.06 1.52
CA ILE A 800 21.12 44.46 1.95
C ILE A 800 20.08 45.57 1.98
N ASP A 801 18.94 45.37 1.33
CA ASP A 801 17.88 46.37 1.27
C ASP A 801 16.50 45.74 1.35
N LEU A 802 15.77 46.02 2.45
CA LEU A 802 14.42 45.54 2.73
C LEU A 802 13.35 46.61 2.45
N THR A 803 13.75 47.83 2.02
CA THR A 803 12.80 48.95 1.86
C THR A 803 11.69 48.68 0.82
N GLY A 804 11.89 47.65 -0.03
CA GLY A 804 10.91 47.21 -0.97
C GLY A 804 9.75 46.39 -0.36
N LEU A 805 9.91 45.85 0.86
CA LEU A 805 8.92 44.97 1.51
C LEU A 805 7.99 45.77 2.44
N ASP A 806 6.71 45.39 2.51
CA ASP A 806 5.84 45.77 3.61
C ASP A 806 6.06 44.82 4.80
N THR A 807 6.77 45.29 5.81
CA THR A 807 7.11 44.52 7.01
C THR A 807 6.18 44.80 8.20
N SER A 808 5.13 45.59 8.01
CA SER A 808 4.23 46.02 9.07
C SER A 808 3.54 44.92 9.85
N ARG A 809 3.47 43.69 9.31
CA ARG A 809 2.85 42.51 9.95
C ARG A 809 3.85 41.43 10.34
N VAL A 810 5.13 41.70 10.17
CA VAL A 810 6.16 40.69 10.48
C VAL A 810 6.19 40.41 11.98
N GLU A 811 6.06 39.17 12.36
CA GLU A 811 6.09 38.69 13.75
C GLU A 811 7.38 37.97 14.10
N ASN A 812 8.05 37.35 13.11
CA ASN A 812 9.23 36.53 13.32
C ASN A 812 10.43 37.00 12.47
N ILE A 813 11.53 37.31 13.16
CA ILE A 813 12.83 37.68 12.57
C ILE A 813 13.97 36.92 13.26
N GLU A 814 13.67 35.70 13.77
CA GLU A 814 14.68 34.88 14.42
C GLU A 814 15.88 34.63 13.48
N ARG A 815 17.09 34.67 14.02
CA ARG A 815 18.33 34.36 13.29
C ARG A 815 18.50 35.10 11.96
N MET A 816 17.85 36.28 11.80
CA MET A 816 17.85 37.03 10.55
C MET A 816 19.24 37.27 9.99
N PHE A 817 20.22 37.56 10.84
CA PHE A 817 21.61 37.81 10.51
C PHE A 817 22.58 36.82 11.20
N TYR A 818 22.07 35.63 11.54
CA TYR A 818 22.83 34.60 12.23
C TYR A 818 24.06 34.17 11.42
N PHE A 819 25.23 34.04 12.06
CA PHE A 819 26.48 33.54 11.46
C PHE A 819 26.90 34.33 10.19
N ASN A 820 26.88 35.66 10.25
CA ASN A 820 27.19 36.51 9.12
C ASN A 820 28.57 37.17 9.25
N GLY A 821 29.38 37.13 8.16
CA GLY A 821 30.61 37.92 7.99
C GLY A 821 30.34 39.27 7.33
N ILE A 822 29.22 39.91 7.60
CA ILE A 822 28.77 41.14 6.95
C ILE A 822 29.41 42.34 7.67
N ASP A 823 29.94 43.29 6.88
CA ASP A 823 30.19 44.62 7.39
C ASP A 823 28.87 45.37 7.51
N PHE A 824 28.36 45.54 8.75
CA PHE A 824 27.10 46.22 9.01
C PHE A 824 27.10 47.72 8.74
N ALA A 825 28.21 48.33 8.44
CA ALA A 825 28.29 49.77 8.10
C ALA A 825 27.37 50.17 6.92
N PRO A 826 27.24 49.39 5.87
CA PRO A 826 26.31 49.67 4.79
C PRO A 826 24.87 49.14 5.01
N VAL A 827 24.60 48.33 6.07
CA VAL A 827 23.31 47.74 6.32
C VAL A 827 22.46 48.69 7.17
N LYS A 828 21.65 49.50 6.54
CA LYS A 828 20.63 50.28 7.25
C LYS A 828 19.49 49.39 7.62
N ILE A 829 19.38 49.02 8.91
CA ILE A 829 18.21 48.27 9.45
C ILE A 829 17.01 49.24 9.51
N ALA A 830 16.36 49.45 8.36
CA ALA A 830 15.22 50.34 8.22
C ALA A 830 14.02 49.58 7.69
N PHE A 831 13.35 48.85 8.60
CA PHE A 831 12.07 48.20 8.31
C PHE A 831 11.16 48.25 9.56
N ASP A 832 9.88 48.12 9.34
CA ASP A 832 8.92 48.17 10.45
C ASP A 832 8.96 46.87 11.28
N THR A 833 9.33 47.00 12.56
CA THR A 833 9.40 45.91 13.54
C THR A 833 8.32 46.01 14.60
N SER A 834 7.31 46.87 14.41
CA SER A 834 6.30 47.17 15.44
C SER A 834 5.45 45.95 15.85
N ASN A 835 5.34 44.94 15.02
CA ASN A 835 4.60 43.70 15.32
C ASN A 835 5.49 42.48 15.62
N VAL A 836 6.80 42.63 15.63
CA VAL A 836 7.72 41.54 15.88
C VAL A 836 7.58 41.00 17.30
N LYS A 837 7.43 39.68 17.43
CA LYS A 837 7.32 38.93 18.68
C LYS A 837 8.56 38.11 18.97
N ASN A 838 9.24 37.61 17.92
CA ASN A 838 10.40 36.74 18.04
C ASN A 838 11.61 37.30 17.32
N MET A 839 12.66 37.63 18.11
CA MET A 839 13.98 38.09 17.67
C MET A 839 15.09 37.14 18.11
N GLN A 840 14.77 35.89 18.43
CA GLN A 840 15.75 34.92 18.92
C GLN A 840 16.97 34.84 18.00
N SER A 841 18.19 34.91 18.58
CA SER A 841 19.44 34.72 17.89
C SER A 841 19.67 35.65 16.65
N MET A 842 18.94 36.78 16.54
CA MET A 842 18.94 37.60 15.33
C MET A 842 20.35 38.05 14.92
N PHE A 843 21.23 38.39 15.88
CA PHE A 843 22.61 38.78 15.68
C PHE A 843 23.62 37.82 16.32
N ASN A 844 23.24 36.54 16.44
CA ASN A 844 24.09 35.53 17.04
C ASN A 844 25.28 35.22 16.09
N ASN A 845 26.51 35.22 16.61
CA ASN A 845 27.77 34.97 15.87
C ASN A 845 27.96 35.88 14.66
N VAL A 846 27.71 37.16 14.85
CA VAL A 846 27.90 38.22 13.83
C VAL A 846 29.32 38.81 13.89
N TRP A 847 29.90 39.03 12.71
CA TRP A 847 31.16 39.72 12.54
C TRP A 847 30.92 41.09 11.90
N THR A 848 31.54 42.13 12.43
CA THR A 848 31.47 43.49 11.88
C THR A 848 32.85 44.14 11.98
N GLN A 849 33.25 44.87 10.94
CA GLN A 849 34.51 45.62 10.92
C GLN A 849 34.42 46.89 11.77
N ASP A 850 33.23 47.44 11.94
CA ASP A 850 33.00 48.68 12.69
C ASP A 850 32.82 48.45 14.20
N GLU A 851 32.89 47.19 14.67
CA GLU A 851 32.79 46.83 16.10
C GLU A 851 31.54 47.39 16.80
N HIS A 852 30.59 48.02 16.05
CA HIS A 852 29.42 48.74 16.53
C HIS A 852 28.17 48.36 15.69
N ILE A 853 27.03 48.14 16.38
CA ILE A 853 25.71 47.99 15.76
C ILE A 853 24.75 49.06 16.30
N ASP A 854 24.18 49.86 15.39
CA ASP A 854 23.13 50.84 15.69
C ASP A 854 21.72 50.15 15.50
N LEU A 855 21.04 49.90 16.61
CA LEU A 855 19.75 49.26 16.66
C LEU A 855 18.63 50.22 17.09
N THR A 856 18.90 51.52 17.17
CA THR A 856 17.94 52.54 17.66
C THR A 856 16.70 52.64 16.77
N GLY A 857 16.76 52.17 15.52
CA GLY A 857 15.62 52.13 14.60
C GLY A 857 14.63 50.98 14.82
N LEU A 858 14.93 50.02 15.68
CA LEU A 858 14.07 48.85 15.93
C LEU A 858 13.03 49.14 17.00
N ASN A 859 11.75 48.93 16.66
CA ASN A 859 10.68 48.94 17.63
C ASN A 859 10.53 47.51 18.19
N VAL A 860 10.85 47.33 19.49
CA VAL A 860 10.81 46.04 20.17
C VAL A 860 9.67 45.91 21.17
N SER A 861 8.71 46.86 21.16
CA SER A 861 7.65 46.95 22.19
C SER A 861 6.72 45.74 22.23
N ASN A 862 6.62 44.95 21.16
CA ASN A 862 5.82 43.71 21.10
C ASN A 862 6.64 42.42 21.15
N VAL A 863 7.96 42.53 21.31
CA VAL A 863 8.84 41.37 21.35
C VAL A 863 8.66 40.61 22.65
N VAL A 864 8.55 39.29 22.54
CA VAL A 864 8.40 38.32 23.63
C VAL A 864 9.69 37.52 23.82
N ASN A 865 10.36 37.14 22.73
CA ASN A 865 11.57 36.34 22.77
C ASN A 865 12.77 37.06 22.17
N MET A 866 13.79 37.29 23.01
CA MET A 866 15.10 37.85 22.68
C MET A 866 16.24 36.90 23.08
N SER A 867 15.95 35.59 23.25
CA SER A 867 17.00 34.64 23.67
C SER A 867 18.12 34.58 22.63
N ASP A 868 19.34 34.40 23.08
CA ASP A 868 20.55 34.28 22.23
C ASP A 868 20.82 35.50 21.30
N LEU A 869 20.18 36.64 21.49
CA LEU A 869 20.13 37.73 20.51
C LEU A 869 21.51 38.14 19.96
N PHE A 870 22.52 38.27 20.83
CA PHE A 870 23.89 38.61 20.50
C PHE A 870 24.91 37.52 20.85
N THR A 871 24.44 36.33 21.20
CA THR A 871 25.32 35.21 21.61
C THR A 871 26.47 35.01 20.62
N GLU A 872 27.68 34.79 21.12
CA GLU A 872 28.90 34.56 20.34
C GLU A 872 29.33 35.69 19.37
N SER A 873 28.70 36.86 19.41
CA SER A 873 29.10 38.01 18.61
C SER A 873 30.33 38.68 19.22
N LYS A 874 31.46 37.99 19.12
CA LYS A 874 32.73 38.25 19.82
C LYS A 874 33.44 39.50 19.38
N TRP A 875 33.08 40.12 18.27
CA TRP A 875 33.71 41.28 17.68
C TRP A 875 33.03 42.62 18.05
N LEU A 876 31.82 42.55 18.58
CA LEU A 876 31.06 43.72 19.00
C LEU A 876 31.68 44.33 20.24
N GLU A 877 31.99 45.62 20.21
CA GLU A 877 32.47 46.39 21.35
C GLU A 877 31.36 47.25 21.95
N VAL A 878 30.44 47.72 21.12
CA VAL A 878 29.36 48.61 21.55
C VAL A 878 28.02 48.18 20.97
N ILE A 879 27.01 48.10 21.81
CA ILE A 879 25.61 47.86 21.40
C ILE A 879 24.77 49.05 21.89
N ASP A 880 23.96 49.62 21.01
CA ASP A 880 23.03 50.71 21.35
C ASP A 880 21.57 50.23 21.29
N LEU A 881 20.99 50.07 22.49
CA LEU A 881 19.61 49.67 22.70
C LEU A 881 18.75 50.88 23.15
N THR A 882 19.22 52.11 22.89
CA THR A 882 18.49 53.30 23.28
C THR A 882 17.10 53.35 22.63
N GLY A 883 16.04 53.54 23.39
CA GLY A 883 14.66 53.54 22.92
C GLY A 883 13.94 52.20 22.94
N TRP A 884 14.65 51.11 23.24
CA TRP A 884 14.03 49.79 23.35
C TRP A 884 13.06 49.74 24.57
N ASP A 885 11.82 49.39 24.27
CA ASP A 885 10.77 49.11 25.25
C ASP A 885 10.60 47.58 25.40
N THR A 886 11.20 47.05 26.45
CA THR A 886 11.24 45.59 26.65
C THR A 886 10.14 45.08 27.63
N ARG A 887 9.09 45.86 27.87
CA ARG A 887 8.03 45.51 28.85
C ARG A 887 7.31 44.18 28.57
N ASN A 888 7.33 43.67 27.33
CA ASN A 888 6.67 42.46 26.94
C ASN A 888 7.60 41.26 26.80
N VAL A 889 8.90 41.44 26.99
CA VAL A 889 9.88 40.35 26.84
C VAL A 889 9.76 39.37 27.99
N GLU A 890 9.64 38.08 27.64
CA GLU A 890 9.55 36.96 28.57
C GLU A 890 10.84 36.10 28.62
N ASP A 891 11.59 36.06 27.48
CA ASP A 891 12.83 35.28 27.33
C ASP A 891 13.99 36.16 26.91
N MET A 892 15.02 36.29 27.76
CA MET A 892 16.31 36.92 27.49
C MET A 892 17.47 35.97 27.75
N SER A 893 17.21 34.63 27.71
CA SER A 893 18.25 33.63 27.97
C SER A 893 19.42 33.85 27.03
N ARG A 894 20.65 33.85 27.55
CA ARG A 894 21.92 34.03 26.85
C ARG A 894 22.04 35.26 25.92
N MET A 895 21.21 36.28 26.12
CA MET A 895 21.11 37.45 25.22
C MET A 895 22.44 38.05 24.85
N PHE A 896 23.39 38.17 25.81
CA PHE A 896 24.73 38.74 25.62
C PHE A 896 25.84 37.72 25.90
N SER A 897 25.53 36.45 25.89
CA SER A 897 26.45 35.36 26.22
C SER A 897 27.59 35.27 25.20
N TRP A 898 28.83 35.04 25.66
CA TRP A 898 30.03 34.93 24.84
C TRP A 898 30.37 36.16 23.95
N THR A 899 29.96 37.36 24.37
CA THR A 899 30.35 38.63 23.72
C THR A 899 31.63 39.19 24.36
N GLU A 900 32.76 38.51 24.07
CA GLU A 900 33.99 38.68 24.83
C GLU A 900 34.67 40.06 24.65
N ARG A 901 34.33 40.84 23.62
CA ARG A 901 34.87 42.21 23.40
C ARG A 901 33.86 43.30 23.76
N LEU A 902 32.60 42.95 24.03
CA LEU A 902 31.56 43.92 24.35
C LEU A 902 31.87 44.66 25.63
N ASN A 903 32.15 45.92 25.53
CA ASN A 903 32.48 46.75 26.65
C ASN A 903 31.36 47.72 27.06
N THR A 904 30.53 48.16 26.14
CA THR A 904 29.49 49.17 26.41
C THR A 904 28.13 48.74 25.82
N ILE A 905 27.10 48.77 26.67
CA ILE A 905 25.71 48.63 26.25
C ILE A 905 24.98 49.92 26.62
N TYR A 906 24.55 50.70 25.61
CA TYR A 906 23.69 51.85 25.86
C TYR A 906 22.22 51.40 25.96
N ALA A 907 21.50 51.93 26.94
CA ALA A 907 20.08 51.70 27.13
C ALA A 907 19.34 52.91 27.67
N SER A 908 18.01 52.91 27.53
CA SER A 908 17.13 53.93 28.13
C SER A 908 16.28 53.31 29.25
N ASP A 909 15.59 54.18 30.01
CA ASP A 909 14.74 53.78 31.15
C ASP A 909 13.56 52.88 30.73
N SER A 910 13.27 52.77 29.46
CA SER A 910 12.25 51.84 28.87
C SER A 910 12.75 50.40 28.77
N PHE A 911 14.05 50.16 28.91
CA PHE A 911 14.56 48.78 28.99
C PHE A 911 14.27 48.19 30.36
N VAL A 912 13.30 47.34 30.47
CA VAL A 912 12.83 46.73 31.74
C VAL A 912 12.77 45.18 31.59
N THR A 913 12.93 44.51 32.74
CA THR A 913 12.96 43.05 32.83
C THR A 913 11.77 42.48 33.60
N THR A 914 10.70 43.25 33.77
CA THR A 914 9.57 42.95 34.68
C THR A 914 8.78 41.68 34.31
N LYS A 915 8.74 41.30 33.03
CA LYS A 915 8.06 40.09 32.56
C LYS A 915 9.01 38.93 32.23
N VAL A 916 10.31 39.15 32.33
CA VAL A 916 11.29 38.13 31.98
C VAL A 916 11.23 36.98 32.96
N THR A 917 10.93 35.81 32.48
CA THR A 917 10.86 34.55 33.23
C THR A 917 11.99 33.59 32.88
N LYS A 918 12.57 33.69 31.68
CA LYS A 918 13.73 32.92 31.22
C LYS A 918 14.91 33.87 30.98
N HIS A 919 16.01 33.63 31.66
CA HIS A 919 17.17 34.52 31.64
C HIS A 919 18.50 33.80 31.98
N GLU A 920 18.53 32.49 31.79
CA GLU A 920 19.72 31.68 32.06
C GLU A 920 20.90 32.21 31.24
N ASP A 921 22.07 32.37 31.91
CA ASP A 921 23.34 32.75 31.29
C ASP A 921 23.32 34.04 30.45
N ILE A 922 22.43 35.02 30.79
CA ILE A 922 22.22 36.24 30.00
C ILE A 922 23.51 36.99 29.71
N PHE A 923 24.50 37.03 30.63
CA PHE A 923 25.81 37.70 30.53
C PHE A 923 26.97 36.69 30.61
N SER A 924 26.77 35.42 30.44
CA SER A 924 27.88 34.43 30.49
C SER A 924 29.00 34.83 29.54
N ARG A 925 30.20 35.11 30.09
CA ARG A 925 31.38 35.60 29.32
C ARG A 925 31.13 36.92 28.56
N CYS A 926 30.30 37.80 29.09
CA CYS A 926 30.12 39.17 28.61
C CYS A 926 30.94 40.15 29.43
N TYR A 927 31.74 40.97 28.76
CA TYR A 927 32.63 41.95 29.46
C TYR A 927 32.02 43.37 29.54
N ALA A 928 30.74 43.51 29.17
CA ALA A 928 30.06 44.81 29.26
C ALA A 928 30.13 45.42 30.67
N GLN A 929 30.36 46.72 30.68
CA GLN A 929 30.51 47.48 31.93
C GLN A 929 29.56 48.68 31.96
N GLY A 930 28.84 48.81 33.05
CA GLY A 930 28.03 50.00 33.31
C GLY A 930 28.86 51.26 33.57
N ALA A 931 28.21 52.44 33.52
CA ALA A 931 28.86 53.73 33.66
C ALA A 931 29.61 53.94 34.96
N LEU A 932 29.23 53.24 36.04
CA LEU A 932 29.86 53.29 37.37
C LEU A 932 30.87 52.15 37.61
N GLY A 933 31.16 51.35 36.60
CA GLY A 933 32.14 50.28 36.66
C GLY A 933 31.57 48.91 37.02
N THR A 934 30.27 48.70 36.95
CA THR A 934 29.64 47.41 37.21
C THR A 934 29.84 46.48 36.03
N TYR A 935 30.52 45.36 36.21
CA TYR A 935 30.74 44.33 35.19
C TYR A 935 29.60 43.34 35.10
N ALA A 936 29.22 42.97 33.89
CA ALA A 936 28.18 41.98 33.62
C ALA A 936 28.67 40.52 33.69
N TYR A 937 29.95 40.24 33.67
CA TYR A 937 30.57 38.91 33.58
C TYR A 937 29.96 37.92 34.60
N TYR A 938 29.27 36.90 34.08
CA TYR A 938 28.45 35.98 34.90
C TYR A 938 27.32 36.61 35.72
N GLY A 939 26.95 37.87 35.45
CA GLY A 939 25.81 38.51 36.12
C GLY A 939 24.48 37.92 35.66
N GLY A 940 23.49 37.90 36.57
CA GLY A 940 22.12 37.50 36.24
C GLY A 940 21.31 38.66 35.66
N ILE A 941 19.99 38.43 35.55
CA ILE A 941 19.02 39.39 34.99
C ILE A 941 18.99 40.74 35.80
N GLU A 942 19.36 40.72 37.04
CA GLU A 942 19.46 41.93 37.92
C GLU A 942 20.48 42.97 37.42
N TYR A 943 21.46 42.55 36.56
CA TYR A 943 22.40 43.48 35.95
C TYR A 943 21.91 44.04 34.59
N ALA A 944 20.81 43.52 34.05
CA ALA A 944 20.23 44.01 32.80
C ALA A 944 19.45 45.30 32.97
N ARG A 945 20.14 46.34 33.45
CA ARG A 945 19.63 47.68 33.72
C ARG A 945 20.73 48.73 33.69
N ILE A 946 20.34 50.00 33.67
CA ILE A 946 21.27 51.12 33.71
C ILE A 946 21.98 51.12 35.07
N ASP A 947 23.31 51.27 35.04
CA ASP A 947 24.20 51.38 36.18
C ASP A 947 23.95 52.75 36.92
N ALA A 948 23.54 52.67 38.14
CA ALA A 948 23.20 53.85 38.94
C ALA A 948 23.58 53.66 40.41
N PRO A 949 23.80 54.75 41.24
CA PRO A 949 24.13 54.63 42.62
C PRO A 949 23.11 53.81 43.42
N GLY A 950 23.58 52.69 44.00
CA GLY A 950 22.77 51.77 44.79
C GLY A 950 21.96 50.78 43.93
N LYS A 951 22.09 50.82 42.61
CA LYS A 951 21.44 49.93 41.65
C LYS A 951 22.45 49.51 40.58
N PRO A 952 23.38 48.60 40.94
CA PRO A 952 24.39 48.15 39.96
C PRO A 952 23.77 47.54 38.73
N GLY A 953 24.27 47.87 37.54
CA GLY A 953 23.80 47.42 36.24
C GLY A 953 24.90 47.44 35.21
N ALA A 954 24.77 46.62 34.18
CA ALA A 954 25.76 46.51 33.08
C ALA A 954 25.55 47.54 31.96
N PHE A 955 24.52 48.34 32.01
CA PHE A 955 24.15 49.27 30.97
C PHE A 955 24.52 50.70 31.29
N THR A 956 24.88 51.44 30.29
CA THR A 956 25.18 52.85 30.34
C THR A 956 24.05 53.67 29.72
N LYS A 957 23.58 54.74 30.41
CA LYS A 957 22.63 55.67 29.81
C LYS A 957 23.32 56.54 28.78
N LYS A 958 22.82 56.58 27.55
CA LYS A 958 23.37 57.42 26.49
C LYS A 958 23.25 58.88 26.90
N PRO A 959 24.31 59.69 26.73
CA PRO A 959 24.31 61.12 27.12
C PRO A 959 23.24 61.95 26.43
#